data_c6e547776a45aa76c2221c7fc9015dd5
#
_entry.id   c6e547776a45aa76c2221c7fc9015dd5
#
_cell.length_a   1.000
_cell.length_b   1.000
_cell.length_c   1.000
_cell.angle_alpha   90.00
_cell.angle_beta   90.00
_cell.angle_gamma   90.00
#
_symmetry.space_group_name_H-M   'P 1'
#
loop_
_entity.id
_entity.type
_entity.pdbx_description
1 polymer ?
#
loop_
_entity_poly.entity_id
_entity_poly.type
_entity_poly.pdbx_seq_one_letter_code
_entity_poly.pdbx_strand_id
1 'polypeptide(L)'
;MPNGGISPVAAAVTAALYPGHYALAQDVGREAGESRALEEIVVTARKRSESAQTIPSAVQAISQESLAAMGAKGLEDYARFVPSINVVNYGPSSSTVVFRGAITGAGYLGQSTSSVYLDEISVTQVGTQPNIRPVDIARVEALSGPQGTLYGSDAQAGTLRIITNQPRLNEFEAVFDGEVRGGGDSDASYRGSLVFNLPLVDDRLALRIAGYNDHDGGFVDNVFGHTADWYGVDGTNRAPAPWGTLDNSASVEERWNDADVYGGRLHLLWQVNDSWSTTLSYHHQTTDSGADNYYDPFVGDLQVVRFHDEWREEEFNMGSLKIEGDLGFAQLVAAVSYYERKTEYLSDITTYAHYWSAQYCHDADPTYYSPADFPYYWTNPETGNIVWWPVYCHGPQVDSDFFNSYRGSSKDDKVTAEIRLSSQGDTLDWIVGFYHEESTDSWISPFATPTLGGDASTLTYQDSISLNYWEWYWSNYYGTPTTYPNAEAQWYSQSHTDWEQDAVFGEATWHVTDNLDLTVGGRYFERSNTNFYFVNHPGGPNYAGEPDATAGDREFRIANNGRPPGRSGSENQFVPKVSLSYNLDDNKMIYTLFTRGVRQGGVNRSRGEPFFPNEYDSDIMDDYEIGYKSTFAGGSGRLNLTAYRMDWSDYQLQLVDPTDKPCEDDNGLPLLPESEFNTPGVCGQPWQVLIANAGDAHINGVNIEFDYAFADNWLIGMNYERMEAETDTEADLDGDGVSDLVKGLRLPLVPQSKGSAWIEYRQPTQLFGNNEFFIRTQWSHTGDSLNILEPRGLTHPNPQFKSDAYTIGDLRAGIVGNDWQVDVFINNLADERATYTVQANLFEWAAAQTAEGRPHHRTAFVNRPREFGVRYMKRWGN
;
A
#
# COMPACT_ATOMS: atom_id res chain seq x y z
N MET A 1 -9.68 9.26 -37.03
CA MET A 1 -10.10 7.87 -37.12
C MET A 1 -8.88 7.03 -36.75
N PRO A 2 -8.75 6.53 -35.53
CA PRO A 2 -7.73 5.57 -35.21
C PRO A 2 -8.23 4.17 -35.55
N ASN A 3 -7.35 3.36 -36.10
CA ASN A 3 -7.59 1.99 -36.47
C ASN A 3 -7.77 1.12 -35.22
N GLY A 4 -8.97 0.63 -34.99
CA GLY A 4 -9.23 -0.40 -33.99
C GLY A 4 -8.55 -1.71 -34.34
N GLY A 5 -7.40 -1.99 -33.76
CA GLY A 5 -6.80 -3.31 -33.77
C GLY A 5 -7.58 -4.22 -32.80
N ILE A 6 -8.05 -5.35 -33.32
CA ILE A 6 -8.69 -6.40 -32.49
C ILE A 6 -7.63 -6.91 -31.52
N SER A 7 -7.89 -6.80 -30.22
CA SER A 7 -7.02 -7.32 -29.16
C SER A 7 -6.71 -8.81 -29.39
N PRO A 8 -5.50 -9.30 -29.13
CA PRO A 8 -5.13 -10.71 -29.26
C PRO A 8 -6.04 -11.67 -28.47
N VAL A 9 -6.67 -11.20 -27.40
CA VAL A 9 -7.63 -11.95 -26.57
C VAL A 9 -8.90 -12.29 -27.36
N ALA A 10 -9.40 -11.38 -28.21
CA ALA A 10 -10.59 -11.64 -29.05
C ALA A 10 -10.36 -12.70 -30.11
N ALA A 11 -9.12 -12.86 -30.61
CA ALA A 11 -8.75 -13.88 -31.57
C ALA A 11 -8.67 -15.29 -30.95
N ALA A 12 -8.24 -15.39 -29.69
CA ALA A 12 -8.16 -16.66 -28.95
C ALA A 12 -9.56 -17.22 -28.59
N VAL A 13 -10.52 -16.33 -28.30
CA VAL A 13 -11.90 -16.72 -27.97
C VAL A 13 -12.64 -17.35 -29.16
N THR A 14 -12.33 -16.91 -30.40
CA THR A 14 -12.98 -17.43 -31.61
C THR A 14 -12.49 -18.85 -31.99
N ALA A 15 -11.30 -19.24 -31.58
CA ALA A 15 -10.73 -20.56 -31.86
C ALA A 15 -11.25 -21.67 -30.91
N ALA A 16 -11.74 -21.28 -29.72
CA ALA A 16 -12.18 -22.20 -28.67
C ALA A 16 -13.67 -22.68 -28.81
N LEU A 17 -14.41 -22.16 -29.77
CA LEU A 17 -15.87 -22.37 -29.89
C LEU A 17 -16.32 -23.52 -30.83
N TYR A 18 -15.41 -24.42 -31.29
CA TYR A 18 -15.81 -25.58 -32.11
C TYR A 18 -15.98 -26.84 -31.25
N PRO A 19 -17.16 -27.49 -31.26
CA PRO A 19 -17.45 -28.63 -30.37
C PRO A 19 -16.94 -29.96 -30.92
N GLY A 20 -16.02 -30.59 -30.24
CA GLY A 20 -15.68 -31.98 -30.34
C GLY A 20 -16.45 -32.83 -29.32
N HIS A 21 -16.88 -34.01 -29.69
CA HIS A 21 -17.75 -34.89 -28.92
C HIS A 21 -17.13 -35.34 -27.57
N TYR A 22 -17.92 -35.29 -26.51
CA TYR A 22 -17.53 -35.69 -25.15
C TYR A 22 -18.25 -36.92 -24.66
N ALA A 23 -17.51 -37.78 -23.95
CA ALA A 23 -18.03 -38.90 -23.19
C ALA A 23 -18.57 -38.41 -21.83
N LEU A 24 -19.70 -38.94 -21.45
CA LEU A 24 -20.43 -38.59 -20.22
C LEU A 24 -19.64 -38.97 -18.97
N ALA A 25 -19.44 -38.03 -18.09
CA ALA A 25 -18.89 -38.22 -16.74
C ALA A 25 -19.91 -38.99 -15.87
N GLN A 26 -19.44 -39.92 -15.07
CA GLN A 26 -20.22 -40.69 -14.12
C GLN A 26 -20.76 -39.81 -13.00
N ASP A 27 -22.06 -39.99 -12.78
CA ASP A 27 -22.85 -39.45 -11.70
C ASP A 27 -22.31 -39.94 -10.33
N VAL A 28 -21.66 -39.10 -9.56
CA VAL A 28 -21.40 -39.37 -8.15
C VAL A 28 -22.63 -38.92 -7.38
N GLY A 29 -23.55 -39.89 -7.18
CA GLY A 29 -24.77 -39.70 -6.42
C GLY A 29 -24.46 -39.23 -4.99
N ARG A 30 -24.78 -37.99 -4.69
CA ARG A 30 -24.89 -37.51 -3.31
C ARG A 30 -26.12 -38.15 -2.68
N GLU A 31 -25.90 -38.95 -1.61
CA GLU A 31 -27.02 -39.42 -0.78
C GLU A 31 -27.61 -38.22 -0.01
N ALA A 32 -28.89 -38.02 -0.14
CA ALA A 32 -29.64 -37.02 0.63
C ALA A 32 -29.61 -37.43 2.12
N GLY A 33 -28.83 -36.73 2.93
CA GLY A 33 -28.81 -36.97 4.38
C GLY A 33 -27.46 -36.71 5.08
N GLU A 34 -26.36 -36.43 4.36
CA GLU A 34 -25.12 -36.02 5.02
C GLU A 34 -25.15 -34.49 5.30
N SER A 35 -25.06 -34.13 6.59
CA SER A 35 -24.92 -32.73 6.98
C SER A 35 -23.70 -32.14 6.25
N ARG A 36 -23.86 -30.95 5.67
CA ARG A 36 -22.80 -30.25 4.92
C ARG A 36 -21.65 -29.93 5.88
N ALA A 37 -20.64 -30.78 5.92
CA ALA A 37 -19.39 -30.43 6.64
C ALA A 37 -18.77 -29.21 5.99
N LEU A 38 -18.22 -28.32 6.83
CA LEU A 38 -17.39 -27.22 6.34
C LEU A 38 -16.12 -27.80 5.72
N GLU A 39 -15.64 -27.15 4.66
CA GLU A 39 -14.38 -27.53 4.04
C GLU A 39 -13.22 -27.35 5.01
N GLU A 40 -12.37 -28.36 5.14
CA GLU A 40 -11.13 -28.25 5.88
C GLU A 40 -10.12 -27.40 5.08
N ILE A 41 -9.70 -26.27 5.63
CA ILE A 41 -8.78 -25.37 4.96
C ILE A 41 -7.37 -25.73 5.34
N VAL A 42 -6.63 -26.30 4.36
CA VAL A 42 -5.20 -26.57 4.48
C VAL A 42 -4.43 -25.30 4.12
N VAL A 43 -3.49 -24.90 4.96
CA VAL A 43 -2.67 -23.70 4.79
C VAL A 43 -1.18 -24.06 4.78
N THR A 44 -0.37 -23.10 4.33
CA THR A 44 1.10 -23.23 4.37
C THR A 44 1.74 -22.16 5.26
N ALA A 45 1.00 -21.72 6.26
CA ALA A 45 1.36 -20.64 7.20
C ALA A 45 2.69 -20.87 7.94
N ARG A 46 3.05 -22.12 8.25
CA ARG A 46 4.33 -22.48 8.87
C ARG A 46 5.32 -23.06 7.86
N LYS A 47 5.22 -22.65 6.58
CA LYS A 47 6.06 -23.14 5.45
C LYS A 47 6.00 -24.65 5.23
N ARG A 48 4.95 -25.29 5.73
CA ARG A 48 4.55 -26.69 5.54
C ARG A 48 3.03 -26.80 5.48
N SER A 49 2.52 -27.87 4.85
CA SER A 49 1.07 -28.08 4.69
C SER A 49 0.44 -28.58 5.98
N GLU A 50 -0.48 -27.80 6.57
CA GLU A 50 -1.16 -28.12 7.84
C GLU A 50 -2.61 -27.63 7.80
N SER A 51 -3.49 -28.22 8.62
CA SER A 51 -4.84 -27.69 8.81
C SER A 51 -4.80 -26.35 9.57
N ALA A 52 -5.55 -25.35 9.12
CA ALA A 52 -5.65 -24.06 9.84
C ALA A 52 -6.15 -24.23 11.29
N GLN A 53 -6.90 -25.30 11.59
CA GLN A 53 -7.43 -25.59 12.92
C GLN A 53 -6.37 -26.18 13.88
N THR A 54 -5.29 -26.78 13.37
CA THR A 54 -4.24 -27.37 14.18
C THR A 54 -3.05 -26.42 14.47
N ILE A 55 -3.02 -25.24 13.83
CA ILE A 55 -1.95 -24.26 14.03
C ILE A 55 -2.22 -23.42 15.28
N PRO A 56 -1.30 -23.36 16.28
CA PRO A 56 -1.48 -22.61 17.51
C PRO A 56 -1.15 -21.11 17.32
N SER A 57 -1.88 -20.45 16.46
CA SER A 57 -1.83 -19.00 16.20
C SER A 57 -3.09 -18.55 15.45
N ALA A 58 -3.35 -17.23 15.41
CA ALA A 58 -4.46 -16.66 14.66
C ALA A 58 -4.13 -16.72 13.16
N VAL A 59 -4.70 -17.67 12.44
CA VAL A 59 -4.58 -17.86 10.99
C VAL A 59 -5.97 -17.94 10.39
N GLN A 60 -6.31 -17.03 9.49
CA GLN A 60 -7.52 -17.06 8.69
C GLN A 60 -7.18 -17.36 7.24
N ALA A 61 -7.92 -18.26 6.61
CA ALA A 61 -7.73 -18.57 5.20
C ALA A 61 -9.05 -18.46 4.44
N ILE A 62 -8.98 -17.86 3.26
CA ILE A 62 -10.10 -17.66 2.34
C ILE A 62 -9.85 -18.53 1.11
N SER A 63 -10.69 -19.55 0.88
CA SER A 63 -10.56 -20.46 -0.27
C SER A 63 -10.95 -19.77 -1.57
N GLN A 64 -10.60 -20.39 -2.71
CA GLN A 64 -11.01 -19.95 -4.05
C GLN A 64 -12.52 -19.81 -4.16
N GLU A 65 -13.27 -20.75 -3.60
CA GLU A 65 -14.73 -20.75 -3.58
C GLU A 65 -15.28 -19.56 -2.79
N SER A 66 -14.66 -19.26 -1.65
CA SER A 66 -15.04 -18.11 -0.82
C SER A 66 -14.72 -16.78 -1.53
N LEU A 67 -13.55 -16.65 -2.18
CA LEU A 67 -13.20 -15.48 -3.00
C LEU A 67 -14.21 -15.26 -4.13
N ALA A 68 -14.61 -16.34 -4.81
CA ALA A 68 -15.60 -16.28 -5.87
C ALA A 68 -17.01 -15.91 -5.35
N ALA A 69 -17.40 -16.46 -4.19
CA ALA A 69 -18.68 -16.17 -3.54
C ALA A 69 -18.77 -14.72 -3.03
N MET A 70 -17.65 -14.16 -2.55
CA MET A 70 -17.54 -12.75 -2.17
C MET A 70 -17.57 -11.82 -3.39
N GLY A 71 -17.21 -12.32 -4.57
CA GLY A 71 -17.01 -11.50 -5.77
C GLY A 71 -15.76 -10.65 -5.68
N ALA A 72 -14.71 -11.15 -5.02
CA ALA A 72 -13.47 -10.41 -4.81
C ALA A 72 -12.77 -10.08 -6.13
N LYS A 73 -12.38 -8.81 -6.29
CA LYS A 73 -11.69 -8.26 -7.47
C LYS A 73 -10.27 -7.80 -7.14
N GLY A 74 -10.02 -7.49 -5.88
CA GLY A 74 -8.73 -6.99 -5.39
C GLY A 74 -8.57 -7.22 -3.91
N LEU A 75 -7.46 -6.71 -3.39
CA LEU A 75 -7.07 -6.83 -1.98
C LEU A 75 -8.16 -6.33 -1.02
N GLU A 76 -8.77 -5.19 -1.31
CA GLU A 76 -9.79 -4.57 -0.46
C GLU A 76 -11.01 -5.47 -0.25
N ASP A 77 -11.46 -6.15 -1.30
CA ASP A 77 -12.69 -6.94 -1.25
C ASP A 77 -12.58 -8.09 -0.26
N TYR A 78 -11.48 -8.85 -0.29
CA TYR A 78 -11.32 -9.96 0.65
C TYR A 78 -10.82 -9.51 2.03
N ALA A 79 -10.05 -8.42 2.12
CA ALA A 79 -9.61 -7.86 3.40
C ALA A 79 -10.79 -7.35 4.26
N ARG A 80 -11.91 -6.98 3.65
CA ARG A 80 -13.15 -6.62 4.37
C ARG A 80 -13.68 -7.78 5.22
N PHE A 81 -13.35 -9.03 4.86
CA PHE A 81 -13.80 -10.25 5.56
C PHE A 81 -12.73 -10.83 6.48
N VAL A 82 -11.57 -10.20 6.60
CA VAL A 82 -10.51 -10.51 7.55
C VAL A 82 -10.40 -9.35 8.55
N PRO A 83 -11.03 -9.42 9.73
CA PRO A 83 -11.11 -8.28 10.64
C PRO A 83 -9.74 -7.79 11.14
N SER A 84 -8.77 -8.69 11.26
CA SER A 84 -7.40 -8.37 11.66
C SER A 84 -6.60 -7.59 10.62
N ILE A 85 -7.10 -7.48 9.38
CA ILE A 85 -6.47 -6.69 8.31
C ILE A 85 -7.26 -5.40 8.11
N ASN A 86 -6.59 -4.25 8.16
CA ASN A 86 -7.09 -3.01 7.60
C ASN A 86 -6.30 -2.72 6.30
N VAL A 87 -6.99 -2.29 5.26
CA VAL A 87 -6.38 -1.82 4.02
C VAL A 87 -6.66 -0.33 3.90
N VAL A 88 -5.60 0.47 3.91
CA VAL A 88 -5.69 1.88 3.57
C VAL A 88 -5.45 1.99 2.08
N ASN A 89 -6.50 2.32 1.35
CA ASN A 89 -6.47 2.40 -0.11
C ASN A 89 -6.45 3.86 -0.55
N TYR A 90 -5.44 4.21 -1.34
CA TYR A 90 -5.27 5.54 -1.94
C TYR A 90 -5.63 5.54 -3.43
N GLY A 91 -5.78 4.38 -4.08
CA GLY A 91 -6.10 4.25 -5.49
C GLY A 91 -5.82 2.85 -6.03
N PRO A 92 -6.01 2.59 -7.34
CA PRO A 92 -5.98 1.25 -7.93
C PRO A 92 -4.69 0.46 -7.71
N SER A 93 -3.54 1.14 -7.55
CA SER A 93 -2.22 0.55 -7.35
C SER A 93 -1.51 1.07 -6.08
N SER A 94 -2.25 1.65 -5.15
CA SER A 94 -1.67 2.30 -3.97
C SER A 94 -2.43 1.89 -2.71
N SER A 95 -2.02 0.76 -2.11
CA SER A 95 -2.65 0.23 -0.90
C SER A 95 -1.62 -0.09 0.18
N THR A 96 -1.98 0.12 1.44
CA THR A 96 -1.18 -0.31 2.60
C THR A 96 -1.93 -1.37 3.38
N VAL A 97 -1.29 -2.52 3.60
CA VAL A 97 -1.83 -3.63 4.40
C VAL A 97 -1.38 -3.46 5.84
N VAL A 98 -2.33 -3.44 6.76
CA VAL A 98 -2.11 -3.22 8.20
C VAL A 98 -2.73 -4.36 8.99
N PHE A 99 -1.95 -5.10 9.75
CA PHE A 99 -2.45 -6.12 10.66
C PHE A 99 -2.63 -5.58 12.07
N ARG A 100 -3.74 -5.93 12.74
CA ARG A 100 -4.03 -5.60 14.15
C ARG A 100 -3.78 -4.11 14.50
N GLY A 101 -3.94 -3.22 13.51
CA GLY A 101 -3.74 -1.79 13.71
C GLY A 101 -2.29 -1.31 13.89
N ALA A 102 -1.30 -2.16 13.63
CA ALA A 102 0.10 -1.78 13.73
C ALA A 102 0.52 -0.94 12.52
N ILE A 103 0.43 0.37 12.63
CA ILE A 103 0.83 1.34 11.62
C ILE A 103 1.34 2.64 12.27
N THR A 104 2.25 3.32 11.61
CA THR A 104 2.88 4.56 12.08
C THR A 104 2.34 5.84 11.42
N GLY A 105 1.24 5.72 10.68
CA GLY A 105 0.66 6.83 9.91
C GLY A 105 0.78 6.61 8.39
N ALA A 106 0.60 7.65 7.60
CA ALA A 106 0.73 7.59 6.14
C ALA A 106 2.19 7.30 5.74
N GLY A 107 2.49 6.02 5.54
CA GLY A 107 3.84 5.50 5.54
C GLY A 107 4.53 5.47 4.18
N TYR A 108 4.69 6.61 3.49
CA TYR A 108 5.51 6.63 2.28
C TYR A 108 7.03 6.72 2.54
N LEU A 109 7.44 6.96 3.76
CA LEU A 109 8.87 7.01 4.15
C LEU A 109 9.31 5.78 4.97
N GLY A 110 8.38 5.15 5.69
CA GLY A 110 8.68 4.05 6.62
C GLY A 110 8.60 2.67 5.99
N GLN A 111 9.32 1.72 6.59
CA GLN A 111 9.20 0.30 6.27
C GLN A 111 7.81 -0.23 6.62
N SER A 112 7.33 -1.23 5.87
CA SER A 112 6.06 -1.87 6.17
C SER A 112 6.11 -2.65 7.49
N THR A 113 5.02 -2.63 8.25
CA THR A 113 4.82 -3.46 9.44
C THR A 113 4.27 -4.85 9.11
N SER A 114 3.87 -5.05 7.86
CA SER A 114 3.19 -6.26 7.41
C SER A 114 3.80 -6.76 6.11
N SER A 115 4.09 -8.06 6.03
CA SER A 115 4.62 -8.65 4.81
C SER A 115 3.51 -9.19 3.90
N VAL A 116 3.74 -9.09 2.59
CA VAL A 116 2.86 -9.64 1.54
C VAL A 116 3.66 -10.57 0.65
N TYR A 117 3.09 -11.75 0.38
CA TYR A 117 3.70 -12.78 -0.46
C TYR A 117 2.74 -13.22 -1.57
N LEU A 118 3.27 -13.43 -2.76
CA LEU A 118 2.64 -14.21 -3.81
C LEU A 118 3.41 -15.53 -3.96
N ASP A 119 2.82 -16.64 -3.53
CA ASP A 119 3.49 -17.94 -3.39
C ASP A 119 4.77 -17.85 -2.51
N GLU A 120 5.95 -18.03 -3.10
CA GLU A 120 7.24 -17.89 -2.42
C GLU A 120 7.91 -16.51 -2.64
N ILE A 121 7.25 -15.59 -3.37
CA ILE A 121 7.81 -14.29 -3.76
C ILE A 121 7.37 -13.23 -2.74
N SER A 122 8.32 -12.60 -2.04
CA SER A 122 8.03 -11.42 -1.22
C SER A 122 7.82 -10.20 -2.11
N VAL A 123 6.63 -9.58 -1.98
CA VAL A 123 6.29 -8.33 -2.67
C VAL A 123 6.23 -7.14 -1.72
N THR A 124 6.70 -7.32 -0.49
CA THR A 124 6.74 -6.28 0.54
C THR A 124 7.75 -5.20 0.16
N GLN A 125 7.34 -3.94 0.32
CA GLN A 125 8.15 -2.77 -0.03
C GLN A 125 7.96 -1.65 0.97
N VAL A 126 8.77 -0.60 0.83
CA VAL A 126 8.54 0.69 1.46
C VAL A 126 7.29 1.34 0.87
N GLY A 127 6.43 1.91 1.72
CA GLY A 127 5.22 2.60 1.27
C GLY A 127 4.08 1.65 0.92
N THR A 128 3.62 1.67 -0.33
CA THR A 128 2.41 0.96 -0.77
C THR A 128 2.70 -0.39 -1.40
N GLN A 129 1.76 -1.32 -1.23
CA GLN A 129 1.83 -2.68 -1.78
C GLN A 129 1.07 -2.77 -3.12
N PRO A 130 1.49 -3.64 -4.05
CA PRO A 130 0.77 -3.85 -5.30
C PRO A 130 -0.59 -4.51 -5.07
N ASN A 131 -1.61 -4.09 -5.83
CA ASN A 131 -2.94 -4.71 -5.78
C ASN A 131 -3.02 -5.89 -6.76
N ILE A 132 -2.61 -7.07 -6.29
CA ILE A 132 -2.59 -8.30 -7.09
C ILE A 132 -4.01 -8.80 -7.37
N ARG A 133 -4.40 -8.90 -8.64
CA ARG A 133 -5.72 -9.41 -9.03
C ARG A 133 -5.89 -10.88 -8.64
N PRO A 134 -7.02 -11.24 -7.97
CA PRO A 134 -7.25 -12.59 -7.46
C PRO A 134 -7.74 -13.57 -8.54
N VAL A 135 -7.10 -13.58 -9.70
CA VAL A 135 -7.36 -14.53 -10.79
C VAL A 135 -6.58 -15.81 -10.54
N ASP A 136 -7.23 -16.97 -10.64
CA ASP A 136 -6.62 -18.29 -10.47
C ASP A 136 -5.86 -18.45 -9.14
N ILE A 137 -6.44 -17.94 -8.07
CA ILE A 137 -5.93 -18.02 -6.70
C ILE A 137 -6.54 -19.24 -6.01
N ALA A 138 -5.71 -20.09 -5.41
CA ALA A 138 -6.16 -21.24 -4.62
C ALA A 138 -6.73 -20.79 -3.28
N ARG A 139 -6.04 -19.84 -2.63
CA ARG A 139 -6.47 -19.26 -1.34
C ARG A 139 -5.65 -18.03 -0.98
N VAL A 140 -6.19 -17.25 -0.05
CA VAL A 140 -5.46 -16.18 0.64
C VAL A 140 -5.33 -16.58 2.10
N GLU A 141 -4.13 -16.51 2.66
CA GLU A 141 -3.80 -16.81 4.06
C GLU A 141 -3.42 -15.51 4.77
N ALA A 142 -4.13 -15.18 5.84
CA ALA A 142 -3.85 -14.05 6.72
C ALA A 142 -3.32 -14.57 8.06
N LEU A 143 -2.06 -14.31 8.32
CA LEU A 143 -1.36 -14.70 9.54
C LEU A 143 -1.27 -13.47 10.43
N SER A 144 -2.11 -13.38 11.44
CA SER A 144 -2.19 -12.24 12.35
C SER A 144 -1.19 -12.35 13.49
N GLY A 145 -0.63 -11.21 13.92
CA GLY A 145 0.46 -11.13 14.87
C GLY A 145 1.83 -11.37 14.24
N PRO A 146 2.92 -11.11 14.98
CA PRO A 146 4.27 -11.19 14.44
C PRO A 146 4.63 -12.55 13.83
N GLN A 147 5.16 -12.52 12.61
CA GLN A 147 5.61 -13.72 11.87
C GLN A 147 7.11 -13.69 11.56
N GLY A 148 7.86 -12.84 12.26
CA GLY A 148 9.28 -12.60 11.99
C GLY A 148 10.16 -13.84 12.01
N THR A 149 9.82 -14.89 12.77
CA THR A 149 10.62 -16.14 12.86
C THR A 149 10.73 -16.83 11.50
N LEU A 150 9.64 -16.93 10.73
CA LEU A 150 9.64 -17.68 9.45
C LEU A 150 9.62 -16.76 8.21
N TYR A 151 9.10 -15.52 8.34
CA TYR A 151 8.88 -14.61 7.22
C TYR A 151 9.79 -13.38 7.23
N GLY A 152 10.52 -13.14 8.32
CA GLY A 152 11.53 -12.09 8.38
C GLY A 152 11.06 -10.77 8.99
N SER A 153 11.90 -9.75 8.83
CA SER A 153 11.75 -8.44 9.49
C SER A 153 10.51 -7.66 9.04
N ASP A 154 10.06 -7.83 7.80
CA ASP A 154 8.88 -7.11 7.30
C ASP A 154 7.55 -7.68 7.83
N ALA A 155 7.60 -8.80 8.58
CA ALA A 155 6.45 -9.46 9.19
C ALA A 155 6.29 -9.10 10.67
N GLN A 156 6.42 -7.80 11.02
CA GLN A 156 6.34 -7.32 12.39
C GLN A 156 4.96 -7.53 13.02
N ALA A 157 3.87 -7.27 12.30
CA ALA A 157 2.51 -7.36 12.80
C ALA A 157 1.65 -8.44 12.14
N GLY A 158 2.11 -8.97 11.01
CA GLY A 158 1.41 -10.02 10.28
C GLY A 158 1.96 -10.29 8.90
N THR A 159 1.41 -11.32 8.27
CA THR A 159 1.77 -11.74 6.91
C THR A 159 0.52 -12.08 6.11
N LEU A 160 0.39 -11.49 4.93
CA LEU A 160 -0.62 -11.83 3.94
C LEU A 160 0.02 -12.69 2.86
N ARG A 161 -0.51 -13.89 2.62
CA ARG A 161 -0.03 -14.79 1.58
C ARG A 161 -1.12 -15.05 0.56
N ILE A 162 -0.83 -14.82 -0.69
CA ILE A 162 -1.68 -15.12 -1.84
C ILE A 162 -1.10 -16.36 -2.51
N ILE A 163 -1.83 -17.46 -2.48
CA ILE A 163 -1.39 -18.76 -3.01
C ILE A 163 -2.12 -19.04 -4.31
N THR A 164 -1.37 -19.22 -5.38
CA THR A 164 -1.92 -19.50 -6.71
C THR A 164 -2.22 -20.99 -6.91
N ASN A 165 -3.09 -21.30 -7.87
CA ASN A 165 -3.31 -22.68 -8.29
C ASN A 165 -2.08 -23.22 -9.03
N GLN A 166 -1.62 -24.40 -8.60
CA GLN A 166 -0.48 -25.08 -9.20
C GLN A 166 -0.89 -25.93 -10.42
N PRO A 167 0.02 -26.19 -11.39
CA PRO A 167 -0.27 -27.10 -12.51
C PRO A 167 -0.58 -28.52 -12.04
N ARG A 168 -1.55 -29.16 -12.72
CA ARG A 168 -1.95 -30.55 -12.51
C ARG A 168 -1.47 -31.44 -13.64
N LEU A 169 -0.71 -32.51 -13.33
CA LEU A 169 0.06 -33.27 -14.31
C LEU A 169 -0.79 -34.03 -15.34
N ASN A 170 -1.97 -34.51 -14.95
CA ASN A 170 -2.76 -35.41 -15.80
C ASN A 170 -4.16 -34.85 -16.11
N GLU A 171 -4.38 -33.59 -15.86
CA GLU A 171 -5.68 -32.96 -16.04
C GLU A 171 -5.61 -31.83 -17.08
N PHE A 172 -6.47 -31.87 -18.07
CA PHE A 172 -6.74 -30.71 -18.90
C PHE A 172 -7.87 -29.89 -18.24
N GLU A 173 -7.65 -28.62 -18.05
CA GLU A 173 -8.66 -27.67 -17.58
C GLU A 173 -8.57 -26.38 -18.40
N ALA A 174 -9.72 -25.83 -18.77
CA ALA A 174 -9.83 -24.47 -19.25
C ALA A 174 -10.96 -23.76 -18.48
N VAL A 175 -10.74 -22.53 -18.03
CA VAL A 175 -11.75 -21.73 -17.32
C VAL A 175 -11.84 -20.36 -18.00
N PHE A 176 -13.07 -19.94 -18.28
CA PHE A 176 -13.42 -18.58 -18.65
C PHE A 176 -14.24 -17.96 -17.52
N ASP A 177 -13.92 -16.76 -17.09
CA ASP A 177 -14.70 -15.96 -16.14
C ASP A 177 -14.86 -14.56 -16.70
N GLY A 178 -16.09 -14.09 -16.85
CA GLY A 178 -16.40 -12.77 -17.38
C GLY A 178 -17.49 -12.08 -16.55
N GLU A 179 -17.32 -10.78 -16.34
CA GLU A 179 -18.23 -9.93 -15.56
C GLU A 179 -18.42 -8.59 -16.24
N VAL A 180 -19.65 -8.08 -16.18
CA VAL A 180 -19.97 -6.68 -16.51
C VAL A 180 -20.78 -6.07 -15.37
N ARG A 181 -20.50 -4.82 -15.04
CA ARG A 181 -21.18 -4.07 -13.98
C ARG A 181 -21.22 -2.58 -14.26
N GLY A 182 -22.10 -1.87 -13.54
CA GLY A 182 -22.19 -0.41 -13.58
C GLY A 182 -23.27 0.10 -12.64
N GLY A 183 -23.28 1.39 -12.39
CA GLY A 183 -24.22 2.05 -11.49
C GLY A 183 -24.67 3.40 -12.04
N GLY A 184 -25.46 4.16 -11.25
CA GLY A 184 -25.87 5.50 -11.60
C GLY A 184 -24.73 6.52 -11.56
N ASP A 185 -23.80 6.30 -10.61
CA ASP A 185 -22.70 7.20 -10.31
C ASP A 185 -21.34 6.66 -10.80
N SER A 186 -21.33 5.62 -11.64
CA SER A 186 -20.11 5.06 -12.23
C SER A 186 -20.30 4.66 -13.69
N ASP A 187 -19.23 4.72 -14.45
CA ASP A 187 -19.21 4.15 -15.80
C ASP A 187 -19.23 2.62 -15.78
N ALA A 188 -19.50 2.06 -16.95
CA ALA A 188 -19.56 0.61 -17.12
C ALA A 188 -18.17 -0.01 -16.91
N SER A 189 -18.11 -0.99 -16.04
CA SER A 189 -16.91 -1.78 -15.77
C SER A 189 -17.07 -3.18 -16.34
N TYR A 190 -15.96 -3.80 -16.75
CA TYR A 190 -15.96 -5.19 -17.21
C TYR A 190 -14.65 -5.88 -16.82
N ARG A 191 -14.71 -7.19 -16.66
CA ARG A 191 -13.51 -8.01 -16.53
C ARG A 191 -13.65 -9.32 -17.28
N GLY A 192 -12.53 -9.89 -17.66
CA GLY A 192 -12.46 -11.20 -18.28
C GLY A 192 -11.16 -11.90 -17.95
N SER A 193 -11.23 -13.20 -17.67
CA SER A 193 -10.06 -14.02 -17.49
C SER A 193 -10.18 -15.37 -18.19
N LEU A 194 -9.01 -15.91 -18.58
CA LEU A 194 -8.86 -17.24 -19.16
C LEU A 194 -7.76 -17.98 -18.41
N VAL A 195 -8.05 -19.21 -18.01
CA VAL A 195 -7.08 -20.09 -17.36
C VAL A 195 -7.01 -21.40 -18.13
N PHE A 196 -5.79 -21.89 -18.35
CA PHE A 196 -5.54 -23.20 -18.96
C PHE A 196 -4.60 -24.01 -18.09
N ASN A 197 -4.94 -25.27 -17.82
CA ASN A 197 -4.04 -26.27 -17.31
C ASN A 197 -3.78 -27.31 -18.39
N LEU A 198 -2.54 -27.46 -18.81
CA LEU A 198 -2.11 -28.29 -19.95
C LEU A 198 -1.15 -29.38 -19.47
N PRO A 199 -1.54 -30.65 -19.40
CA PRO A 199 -0.62 -31.76 -19.22
C PRO A 199 0.22 -31.93 -20.50
N LEU A 200 1.53 -31.62 -20.44
CA LEU A 200 2.42 -31.69 -21.58
C LEU A 200 3.08 -33.07 -21.74
N VAL A 201 3.38 -33.70 -20.59
CA VAL A 201 3.89 -35.06 -20.50
C VAL A 201 3.24 -35.74 -19.29
N ASP A 202 2.55 -36.87 -19.52
CA ASP A 202 1.84 -37.60 -18.49
C ASP A 202 2.76 -37.88 -17.29
N ASP A 203 2.25 -37.63 -16.07
CA ASP A 203 2.91 -37.77 -14.77
C ASP A 203 4.17 -36.92 -14.57
N ARG A 204 4.59 -36.08 -15.55
CA ARG A 204 5.90 -35.42 -15.51
C ARG A 204 5.92 -33.93 -15.74
N LEU A 205 5.13 -33.44 -16.68
CA LEU A 205 5.24 -32.04 -17.07
C LEU A 205 3.86 -31.44 -17.32
N ALA A 206 3.54 -30.39 -16.59
CA ALA A 206 2.32 -29.61 -16.81
C ALA A 206 2.59 -28.11 -16.82
N LEU A 207 1.82 -27.41 -17.62
CA LEU A 207 1.83 -25.97 -17.75
C LEU A 207 0.47 -25.39 -17.36
N ARG A 208 0.48 -24.41 -16.48
CA ARG A 208 -0.70 -23.60 -16.15
C ARG A 208 -0.50 -22.17 -16.56
N ILE A 209 -1.48 -21.61 -17.28
CA ILE A 209 -1.42 -20.23 -17.79
C ILE A 209 -2.73 -19.55 -17.39
N ALA A 210 -2.64 -18.35 -16.89
CA ALA A 210 -3.78 -17.45 -16.64
C ALA A 210 -3.52 -16.11 -17.32
N GLY A 211 -4.54 -15.53 -17.94
CA GLY A 211 -4.51 -14.17 -18.48
C GLY A 211 -5.80 -13.44 -18.12
N TYR A 212 -5.73 -12.14 -17.90
CA TYR A 212 -6.88 -11.33 -17.53
C TYR A 212 -6.79 -9.90 -18.03
N ASN A 213 -7.95 -9.28 -18.15
CA ASN A 213 -8.13 -7.87 -18.48
C ASN A 213 -9.36 -7.35 -17.75
N ASP A 214 -9.19 -6.33 -16.94
CA ASP A 214 -10.21 -5.67 -16.14
C ASP A 214 -10.23 -4.19 -16.52
N HIS A 215 -11.42 -3.63 -16.70
CA HIS A 215 -11.67 -2.20 -16.80
C HIS A 215 -12.60 -1.79 -15.66
N ASP A 216 -12.16 -0.89 -14.84
CA ASP A 216 -12.91 -0.29 -13.74
C ASP A 216 -13.31 1.13 -14.15
N GLY A 217 -14.55 1.35 -14.58
CA GLY A 217 -15.05 2.66 -15.02
C GLY A 217 -14.98 3.71 -13.91
N GLY A 218 -14.70 4.95 -14.24
CA GLY A 218 -14.61 6.05 -13.31
C GLY A 218 -15.93 6.36 -12.58
N PHE A 219 -15.82 7.08 -11.46
CA PHE A 219 -16.97 7.45 -10.62
C PHE A 219 -16.79 8.78 -9.87
N VAL A 220 -15.69 9.49 -10.07
CA VAL A 220 -15.44 10.83 -9.51
C VAL A 220 -15.43 11.83 -10.66
N ASP A 221 -16.09 12.97 -10.49
CA ASP A 221 -16.13 14.04 -11.48
C ASP A 221 -15.12 15.14 -11.12
N ASN A 222 -14.30 15.57 -12.06
CA ASN A 222 -13.57 16.81 -11.97
C ASN A 222 -14.46 17.95 -12.49
N VAL A 223 -15.08 18.67 -11.56
CA VAL A 223 -16.06 19.71 -11.89
C VAL A 223 -15.39 21.07 -12.08
N PHE A 224 -16.08 21.98 -12.78
CA PHE A 224 -15.61 23.35 -12.96
C PHE A 224 -15.47 24.09 -11.63
N GLY A 225 -14.33 24.73 -11.41
CA GLY A 225 -14.06 25.57 -10.25
C GLY A 225 -12.90 26.54 -10.49
N HIS A 226 -12.57 27.31 -9.47
CA HIS A 226 -11.56 28.35 -9.52
C HIS A 226 -10.59 28.26 -8.34
N THR A 227 -9.36 28.73 -8.51
CA THR A 227 -8.40 28.85 -7.41
C THR A 227 -8.85 29.78 -6.30
N ALA A 228 -9.66 30.81 -6.60
CA ALA A 228 -10.24 31.70 -5.61
C ALA A 228 -11.24 31.00 -4.68
N ASP A 229 -11.92 29.96 -5.17
CA ASP A 229 -12.86 29.17 -4.36
C ASP A 229 -12.14 28.43 -3.23
N TRP A 230 -10.85 28.17 -3.40
CA TRP A 230 -9.98 27.53 -2.40
C TRP A 230 -9.44 28.52 -1.37
N TYR A 231 -9.12 29.75 -1.75
CA TYR A 231 -8.45 30.73 -0.88
C TYR A 231 -9.32 31.93 -0.48
N GLY A 232 -10.31 32.25 -1.27
CA GLY A 232 -11.19 33.42 -1.04
C GLY A 232 -12.22 33.22 0.07
N VAL A 233 -12.41 32.01 0.52
CA VAL A 233 -13.46 31.64 1.48
C VAL A 233 -13.09 32.01 2.90
N ASP A 234 -11.86 32.41 3.15
CA ASP A 234 -11.33 32.53 4.50
C ASP A 234 -11.63 33.86 5.20
N GLY A 235 -12.32 34.87 4.57
CA GLY A 235 -12.65 36.15 5.22
C GLY A 235 -11.51 36.83 5.95
N THR A 236 -10.33 36.26 6.00
CA THR A 236 -9.10 37.01 6.24
C THR A 236 -8.91 37.82 4.97
N ASN A 237 -8.57 39.10 5.05
CA ASN A 237 -8.35 39.96 3.91
C ASN A 237 -7.15 39.53 3.04
N ARG A 238 -6.86 38.24 2.95
CA ARG A 238 -5.91 37.72 1.99
C ARG A 238 -6.51 37.90 0.62
N ALA A 239 -5.97 38.86 -0.09
CA ALA A 239 -6.32 39.06 -1.48
C ALA A 239 -6.10 37.76 -2.26
N PRO A 240 -6.88 37.44 -3.30
CA PRO A 240 -6.49 36.41 -4.23
C PRO A 240 -5.01 36.62 -4.63
N ALA A 241 -4.31 35.54 -4.90
CA ALA A 241 -2.92 35.67 -5.34
C ALA A 241 -2.79 36.82 -6.33
N PRO A 242 -1.76 37.68 -6.26
CA PRO A 242 -1.66 38.92 -7.01
C PRO A 242 -1.78 38.73 -8.52
N TRP A 243 -1.70 37.52 -9.01
CA TRP A 243 -1.83 37.12 -10.41
C TRP A 243 -3.23 36.66 -10.81
N GLY A 244 -4.23 36.77 -9.93
CA GLY A 244 -5.61 36.53 -10.25
C GLY A 244 -6.12 35.12 -10.01
N THR A 245 -7.25 34.82 -10.56
CA THR A 245 -7.99 33.58 -10.41
C THR A 245 -7.76 32.69 -11.63
N LEU A 246 -7.34 31.47 -11.45
CA LEU A 246 -7.29 30.46 -12.50
C LEU A 246 -8.56 29.61 -12.44
N ASP A 247 -8.99 29.08 -13.57
CA ASP A 247 -10.05 28.08 -13.64
C ASP A 247 -9.53 26.79 -14.26
N ASN A 248 -10.25 25.70 -14.01
CA ASN A 248 -9.90 24.38 -14.51
C ASN A 248 -10.70 23.96 -15.75
N SER A 249 -11.17 24.90 -16.54
CA SER A 249 -12.05 24.62 -17.71
C SER A 249 -11.43 23.63 -18.71
N ALA A 250 -10.09 23.53 -18.78
CA ALA A 250 -9.38 22.62 -19.67
C ALA A 250 -9.34 21.18 -19.14
N SER A 251 -9.52 20.97 -17.83
CA SER A 251 -9.39 19.66 -17.15
C SER A 251 -10.73 19.16 -16.59
N VAL A 252 -11.85 19.81 -16.92
CA VAL A 252 -13.19 19.34 -16.49
C VAL A 252 -13.53 18.05 -17.20
N GLU A 253 -13.79 17.00 -16.42
CA GLU A 253 -14.09 15.67 -16.94
C GLU A 253 -15.03 14.92 -16.00
N GLU A 254 -16.04 14.22 -16.57
CA GLU A 254 -16.90 13.31 -15.80
C GLU A 254 -16.20 11.96 -15.61
N ARG A 255 -16.23 11.43 -14.38
CA ARG A 255 -15.76 10.08 -14.05
C ARG A 255 -14.31 9.82 -14.44
N TRP A 256 -13.46 10.77 -14.14
CA TRP A 256 -12.06 10.86 -14.58
C TRP A 256 -11.08 9.85 -13.93
N ASN A 257 -11.54 9.04 -12.95
CA ASN A 257 -10.75 8.09 -12.19
C ASN A 257 -10.98 6.62 -12.61
N ASP A 258 -11.06 6.36 -13.91
CA ASP A 258 -11.11 4.99 -14.42
C ASP A 258 -9.77 4.26 -14.27
N ALA A 259 -9.79 2.93 -14.41
CA ALA A 259 -8.58 2.14 -14.36
C ALA A 259 -8.66 0.91 -15.26
N ASP A 260 -7.58 0.62 -15.96
CA ASP A 260 -7.37 -0.60 -16.73
C ASP A 260 -6.29 -1.46 -16.08
N VAL A 261 -6.60 -2.75 -15.83
CA VAL A 261 -5.66 -3.70 -15.26
C VAL A 261 -5.60 -4.93 -16.13
N TYR A 262 -4.41 -5.25 -16.62
CA TYR A 262 -4.20 -6.46 -17.41
C TYR A 262 -2.95 -7.19 -16.97
N GLY A 263 -2.97 -8.51 -17.12
CA GLY A 263 -1.84 -9.30 -16.68
C GLY A 263 -1.97 -10.77 -17.00
N GLY A 264 -0.98 -11.52 -16.53
CA GLY A 264 -0.95 -12.95 -16.72
C GLY A 264 0.02 -13.66 -15.81
N ARG A 265 -0.17 -14.97 -15.69
CA ARG A 265 0.65 -15.88 -14.92
C ARG A 265 0.97 -17.12 -15.71
N LEU A 266 2.17 -17.66 -15.47
CA LEU A 266 2.64 -18.90 -16.05
C LEU A 266 3.33 -19.72 -14.96
N HIS A 267 2.92 -20.98 -14.83
CA HIS A 267 3.56 -21.95 -13.96
C HIS A 267 3.90 -23.21 -14.78
N LEU A 268 5.16 -23.64 -14.73
CA LEU A 268 5.62 -24.87 -15.35
C LEU A 268 6.09 -25.81 -14.23
N LEU A 269 5.34 -26.89 -14.01
CA LEU A 269 5.69 -27.95 -13.06
C LEU A 269 6.35 -29.09 -13.80
N TRP A 270 7.56 -29.43 -13.36
CA TRP A 270 8.31 -30.60 -13.81
C TRP A 270 8.52 -31.59 -12.65
N GLN A 271 7.84 -32.73 -12.70
CA GLN A 271 8.11 -33.87 -11.83
C GLN A 271 9.32 -34.63 -12.39
N VAL A 272 10.49 -34.35 -11.80
CA VAL A 272 11.77 -34.92 -12.25
C VAL A 272 11.77 -36.44 -12.05
N ASN A 273 11.33 -36.87 -10.86
CA ASN A 273 11.08 -38.26 -10.49
C ASN A 273 10.10 -38.29 -9.30
N ASP A 274 9.86 -39.45 -8.69
CA ASP A 274 8.89 -39.63 -7.60
C ASP A 274 9.20 -38.80 -6.35
N SER A 275 10.45 -38.39 -6.15
CA SER A 275 10.94 -37.64 -4.97
C SER A 275 11.28 -36.18 -5.26
N TRP A 276 11.35 -35.75 -6.53
CA TRP A 276 11.82 -34.40 -6.87
C TRP A 276 10.91 -33.72 -7.88
N SER A 277 10.51 -32.51 -7.53
CA SER A 277 9.78 -31.62 -8.44
C SER A 277 10.44 -30.23 -8.53
N THR A 278 10.16 -29.54 -9.63
CA THR A 278 10.62 -28.19 -9.89
C THR A 278 9.49 -27.38 -10.49
N THR A 279 9.24 -26.21 -9.92
CA THR A 279 8.24 -25.26 -10.46
C THR A 279 8.93 -23.96 -10.87
N LEU A 280 8.74 -23.56 -12.12
CA LEU A 280 9.11 -22.26 -12.63
C LEU A 280 7.85 -21.42 -12.74
N SER A 281 7.87 -20.23 -12.14
CA SER A 281 6.73 -19.30 -12.14
C SER A 281 7.12 -17.95 -12.73
N TYR A 282 6.17 -17.32 -13.42
CA TYR A 282 6.27 -15.93 -13.87
C TYR A 282 4.92 -15.24 -13.76
N HIS A 283 4.92 -14.02 -13.26
CA HIS A 283 3.72 -13.18 -13.11
C HIS A 283 4.02 -11.78 -13.63
N HIS A 284 3.04 -11.21 -14.30
CA HIS A 284 3.09 -9.84 -14.81
C HIS A 284 1.72 -9.19 -14.65
N GLN A 285 1.71 -7.92 -14.22
CA GLN A 285 0.50 -7.08 -14.21
C GLN A 285 0.89 -5.65 -14.52
N THR A 286 0.05 -4.99 -15.32
CA THR A 286 0.07 -3.55 -15.54
C THR A 286 -1.26 -2.97 -15.06
N THR A 287 -1.20 -1.83 -14.43
CA THR A 287 -2.34 -1.01 -14.01
C THR A 287 -2.15 0.39 -14.58
N ASP A 288 -3.06 0.81 -15.44
CA ASP A 288 -3.13 2.16 -15.97
C ASP A 288 -4.38 2.82 -15.38
N SER A 289 -4.26 3.94 -14.70
CA SER A 289 -5.40 4.62 -14.09
C SER A 289 -5.34 6.12 -14.33
N GLY A 290 -6.51 6.74 -14.34
CA GLY A 290 -6.70 8.16 -14.15
C GLY A 290 -6.37 8.55 -12.70
N ALA A 291 -7.09 9.48 -12.14
CA ALA A 291 -6.90 9.90 -10.77
C ALA A 291 -7.12 8.77 -9.76
N ASP A 292 -6.58 8.95 -8.58
CA ASP A 292 -6.84 8.07 -7.43
C ASP A 292 -8.32 8.17 -6.97
N ASN A 293 -8.78 7.21 -6.18
CA ASN A 293 -10.18 7.11 -5.72
C ASN A 293 -10.48 8.07 -4.56
N TYR A 294 -10.47 9.38 -4.83
CA TYR A 294 -10.76 10.38 -3.81
C TYR A 294 -11.74 11.46 -4.33
N TYR A 295 -12.40 12.11 -3.41
CA TYR A 295 -13.24 13.27 -3.68
C TYR A 295 -13.03 14.34 -2.61
N ASP A 296 -13.54 15.53 -2.84
CA ASP A 296 -13.53 16.61 -1.86
C ASP A 296 -14.95 16.83 -1.32
N PRO A 297 -15.24 16.50 -0.05
CA PRO A 297 -16.56 16.68 0.55
C PRO A 297 -17.11 18.12 0.53
N PHE A 298 -16.24 19.12 0.31
CA PHE A 298 -16.65 20.52 0.20
C PHE A 298 -17.00 20.95 -1.21
N VAL A 299 -16.49 20.23 -2.21
CA VAL A 299 -16.89 20.43 -3.60
C VAL A 299 -18.24 19.76 -3.86
N GLY A 300 -18.37 18.48 -3.47
CA GLY A 300 -19.61 17.74 -3.64
C GLY A 300 -19.42 16.24 -3.46
N ASP A 301 -20.52 15.46 -3.51
CA ASP A 301 -20.45 14.01 -3.47
C ASP A 301 -19.77 13.49 -4.74
N LEU A 302 -18.68 12.73 -4.58
CA LEU A 302 -17.87 12.20 -5.66
C LEU A 302 -17.36 13.29 -6.64
N GLN A 303 -17.03 14.49 -6.15
CA GLN A 303 -16.56 15.60 -6.95
C GLN A 303 -15.23 16.15 -6.43
N VAL A 304 -14.41 16.65 -7.36
CA VAL A 304 -13.16 17.37 -7.11
C VAL A 304 -13.06 18.60 -8.00
N VAL A 305 -12.17 19.53 -7.64
CA VAL A 305 -11.68 20.60 -8.53
C VAL A 305 -10.17 20.38 -8.67
N ARG A 306 -9.74 19.97 -9.85
CA ARG A 306 -8.34 19.78 -10.23
C ARG A 306 -8.05 20.55 -11.50
N PHE A 307 -6.87 21.14 -11.54
CA PHE A 307 -6.45 22.07 -12.61
C PHE A 307 -5.56 21.38 -13.64
N HIS A 308 -5.12 20.17 -13.35
CA HIS A 308 -4.25 19.36 -14.20
C HIS A 308 -4.78 17.93 -14.27
N ASP A 309 -4.59 17.26 -15.39
CA ASP A 309 -4.91 15.83 -15.51
C ASP A 309 -4.03 15.02 -14.55
N GLU A 310 -4.63 14.03 -13.92
CA GLU A 310 -3.92 13.09 -13.05
C GLU A 310 -3.94 11.71 -13.66
N TRP A 311 -2.86 10.96 -13.47
CA TRP A 311 -2.77 9.58 -13.90
C TRP A 311 -1.73 8.83 -13.10
N ARG A 312 -1.84 7.49 -13.09
CA ARG A 312 -0.88 6.57 -12.49
C ARG A 312 -0.75 5.32 -13.34
N GLU A 313 0.49 4.94 -13.62
CA GLU A 313 0.86 3.69 -14.26
C GLU A 313 1.68 2.85 -13.29
N GLU A 314 1.34 1.58 -13.15
CA GLU A 314 2.10 0.60 -12.37
C GLU A 314 2.36 -0.63 -13.22
N GLU A 315 3.58 -1.09 -13.23
CA GLU A 315 3.97 -2.38 -13.82
C GLU A 315 4.76 -3.18 -12.80
N PHE A 316 4.41 -4.45 -12.61
CA PHE A 316 5.26 -5.36 -11.89
C PHE A 316 5.52 -6.67 -12.64
N ASN A 317 6.71 -7.20 -12.44
CA ASN A 317 7.20 -8.45 -12.96
C ASN A 317 7.77 -9.29 -11.83
N MET A 318 7.39 -10.57 -11.77
CA MET A 318 7.86 -11.50 -10.75
C MET A 318 8.22 -12.83 -11.38
N GLY A 319 9.30 -13.44 -10.91
CA GLY A 319 9.68 -14.77 -11.30
C GLY A 319 10.19 -15.59 -10.13
N SER A 320 9.94 -16.89 -10.14
CA SER A 320 10.53 -17.78 -9.14
C SER A 320 10.87 -19.15 -9.71
N LEU A 321 11.92 -19.74 -9.17
CA LEU A 321 12.28 -21.14 -9.36
C LEU A 321 12.24 -21.82 -8.00
N LYS A 322 11.33 -22.79 -7.84
CA LYS A 322 11.19 -23.61 -6.63
C LYS A 322 11.56 -25.05 -6.94
N ILE A 323 12.40 -25.63 -6.11
CA ILE A 323 12.80 -27.06 -6.12
C ILE A 323 12.34 -27.69 -4.83
N GLU A 324 11.59 -28.78 -4.93
CA GLU A 324 11.12 -29.56 -3.80
C GLU A 324 11.65 -30.99 -3.91
N GLY A 325 12.15 -31.52 -2.78
CA GLY A 325 12.78 -32.85 -2.74
C GLY A 325 12.46 -33.61 -1.46
N ASP A 326 12.10 -34.90 -1.61
CA ASP A 326 12.00 -35.82 -0.50
C ASP A 326 13.33 -36.55 -0.32
N LEU A 327 13.99 -36.31 0.83
CA LEU A 327 15.27 -36.94 1.22
C LEU A 327 15.06 -38.23 2.04
N GLY A 328 13.79 -38.60 2.30
CA GLY A 328 13.40 -39.72 3.13
C GLY A 328 13.38 -39.41 4.65
N PHE A 329 14.28 -38.57 5.15
CA PHE A 329 14.30 -38.12 6.55
C PHE A 329 13.78 -36.68 6.70
N ALA A 330 13.72 -35.92 5.63
CA ALA A 330 13.26 -34.54 5.58
C ALA A 330 12.79 -34.16 4.17
N GLN A 331 11.92 -33.16 4.09
CA GLN A 331 11.57 -32.44 2.88
C GLN A 331 12.54 -31.27 2.70
N LEU A 332 13.10 -31.11 1.52
CA LEU A 332 13.89 -29.96 1.12
C LEU A 332 13.05 -29.05 0.23
N VAL A 333 13.11 -27.76 0.50
CA VAL A 333 12.62 -26.71 -0.41
C VAL A 333 13.73 -25.71 -0.63
N ALA A 334 14.05 -25.44 -1.89
CA ALA A 334 14.94 -24.36 -2.30
C ALA A 334 14.19 -23.45 -3.30
N ALA A 335 14.19 -22.17 -3.04
CA ALA A 335 13.52 -21.18 -3.88
C ALA A 335 14.42 -19.96 -4.12
N VAL A 336 14.41 -19.49 -5.36
CA VAL A 336 14.99 -18.20 -5.74
C VAL A 336 13.88 -17.40 -6.40
N SER A 337 13.72 -16.14 -6.02
CA SER A 337 12.73 -15.25 -6.63
C SER A 337 13.32 -13.91 -7.04
N TYR A 338 12.68 -13.32 -8.04
CA TYR A 338 12.91 -11.96 -8.49
C TYR A 338 11.58 -11.21 -8.54
N TYR A 339 11.60 -9.97 -8.08
CA TYR A 339 10.49 -9.05 -8.16
C TYR A 339 10.98 -7.68 -8.62
N GLU A 340 10.28 -7.08 -9.57
CA GLU A 340 10.45 -5.69 -10.01
C GLU A 340 9.10 -5.01 -10.04
N ARG A 341 9.02 -3.79 -9.49
CA ARG A 341 7.86 -2.90 -9.60
C ARG A 341 8.31 -1.52 -10.06
N LYS A 342 7.57 -0.96 -11.00
CA LYS A 342 7.73 0.42 -11.46
C LYS A 342 6.39 1.13 -11.31
N THR A 343 6.43 2.34 -10.80
CA THR A 343 5.27 3.22 -10.72
C THR A 343 5.63 4.58 -11.28
N GLU A 344 4.82 5.10 -12.18
CA GLU A 344 4.88 6.49 -12.62
C GLU A 344 3.53 7.15 -12.39
N TYR A 345 3.52 8.41 -11.98
CA TYR A 345 2.27 9.13 -11.75
C TYR A 345 2.43 10.63 -11.93
N LEU A 346 1.32 11.26 -12.25
CA LEU A 346 1.17 12.71 -12.33
C LEU A 346 0.02 13.12 -11.42
N SER A 347 0.27 14.07 -10.51
CA SER A 347 -0.73 14.63 -9.61
C SER A 347 -0.75 16.14 -9.72
N ASP A 348 -1.93 16.72 -9.60
CA ASP A 348 -2.12 18.16 -9.54
C ASP A 348 -1.70 18.71 -8.17
N ILE A 349 -0.74 19.63 -8.19
CA ILE A 349 -0.28 20.38 -7.01
C ILE A 349 -0.47 21.89 -7.17
N THR A 350 -1.38 22.32 -8.03
CA THR A 350 -1.68 23.73 -8.28
C THR A 350 -2.08 24.45 -6.99
N THR A 351 -2.89 23.83 -6.15
CA THR A 351 -3.30 24.39 -4.85
C THR A 351 -2.13 24.58 -3.90
N TYR A 352 -1.17 23.64 -3.87
CA TYR A 352 0.07 23.76 -3.11
C TYR A 352 0.92 24.94 -3.55
N ALA A 353 1.13 25.10 -4.83
CA ALA A 353 1.89 26.23 -5.39
C ALA A 353 1.21 27.57 -5.11
N HIS A 354 -0.13 27.61 -5.16
CA HIS A 354 -0.93 28.78 -4.80
C HIS A 354 -0.80 29.17 -3.34
N TYR A 355 -0.82 28.20 -2.44
CA TYR A 355 -0.61 28.44 -1.01
C TYR A 355 0.73 29.14 -0.76
N TRP A 356 1.81 28.60 -1.30
CA TRP A 356 3.13 29.19 -1.15
C TRP A 356 3.20 30.60 -1.74
N SER A 357 2.60 30.80 -2.92
CA SER A 357 2.51 32.11 -3.52
C SER A 357 1.76 33.08 -2.61
N ALA A 358 0.62 32.70 -2.06
CA ALA A 358 -0.17 33.54 -1.18
C ALA A 358 0.59 33.87 0.11
N GLN A 359 1.27 32.92 0.72
CA GLN A 359 2.01 33.12 1.97
C GLN A 359 3.22 34.05 1.77
N TYR A 360 4.07 33.75 0.81
CA TYR A 360 5.27 34.56 0.57
C TYR A 360 4.97 35.97 0.09
N CYS A 361 3.85 36.18 -0.60
CA CYS A 361 3.52 37.48 -1.16
C CYS A 361 2.66 38.33 -0.24
N HIS A 362 1.99 37.71 0.74
CA HIS A 362 1.15 38.41 1.71
C HIS A 362 1.94 38.88 2.94
N ASP A 363 2.88 38.07 3.39
CA ASP A 363 3.70 38.39 4.58
C ASP A 363 4.77 39.45 4.29
N ALA A 364 5.00 39.75 3.00
CA ALA A 364 5.73 40.93 2.60
C ALA A 364 4.92 42.18 2.97
N ASP A 365 5.37 42.95 3.95
CA ASP A 365 4.73 44.17 4.47
C ASP A 365 4.19 45.07 3.34
N PRO A 366 2.87 45.24 3.21
CA PRO A 366 2.29 46.04 2.15
C PRO A 366 2.69 47.53 2.20
N THR A 367 3.29 47.99 3.31
CA THR A 367 3.89 49.34 3.40
C THR A 367 5.30 49.39 2.84
N TYR A 368 5.96 48.25 2.68
CA TYR A 368 7.29 48.12 2.11
C TYR A 368 7.28 47.80 0.62
N TYR A 369 6.19 47.10 0.20
CA TYR A 369 6.04 46.58 -1.16
C TYR A 369 4.69 46.97 -1.76
N SER A 370 4.70 48.05 -2.53
CA SER A 370 3.50 48.33 -3.33
C SER A 370 3.47 47.42 -4.56
N PRO A 371 2.26 47.08 -5.08
CA PRO A 371 2.15 46.38 -6.37
C PRO A 371 2.89 47.05 -7.53
N ALA A 372 3.23 48.34 -7.36
CA ALA A 372 3.98 49.10 -8.34
C ALA A 372 5.51 48.95 -8.14
N ASP A 373 5.93 48.44 -7.00
CA ASP A 373 7.35 48.21 -6.69
C ASP A 373 7.73 46.72 -6.82
N PHE A 374 6.76 45.86 -7.07
CA PHE A 374 7.03 44.51 -7.52
C PHE A 374 7.38 44.54 -9.00
N PRO A 375 8.48 44.04 -9.37
CA PRO A 375 9.14 42.82 -8.96
C PRO A 375 10.23 43.04 -7.90
N TYR A 376 10.38 42.11 -6.95
CA TYR A 376 11.56 42.01 -6.15
C TYR A 376 12.78 41.90 -7.07
N TYR A 377 13.46 43.01 -7.26
CA TYR A 377 14.71 42.97 -7.96
C TYR A 377 15.81 43.63 -7.09
N TRP A 378 16.86 42.93 -6.97
CA TRP A 378 18.11 43.52 -6.54
C TRP A 378 18.91 43.83 -7.78
N THR A 379 19.30 45.10 -7.93
CA THR A 379 20.19 45.49 -9.01
C THR A 379 21.62 45.27 -8.53
N ASN A 380 22.33 44.35 -9.14
CA ASN A 380 23.74 44.12 -8.81
C ASN A 380 24.47 45.41 -9.07
N PRO A 381 25.11 46.02 -8.01
CA PRO A 381 25.77 47.34 -8.16
C PRO A 381 27.01 47.30 -9.05
N GLU A 382 27.60 46.13 -9.31
CA GLU A 382 28.79 46.00 -10.15
C GLU A 382 28.44 45.80 -11.64
N THR A 383 27.38 45.16 -11.95
CA THR A 383 27.00 44.83 -13.33
C THR A 383 25.80 45.62 -13.84
N GLY A 384 25.03 46.23 -12.96
CA GLY A 384 23.78 46.92 -13.31
C GLY A 384 22.63 45.96 -13.71
N ASN A 385 22.86 44.68 -13.58
CA ASN A 385 21.85 43.67 -13.93
C ASN A 385 20.82 43.51 -12.81
N ILE A 386 19.59 43.29 -13.17
CA ILE A 386 18.48 43.06 -12.26
C ILE A 386 18.52 41.57 -11.88
N VAL A 387 18.61 41.31 -10.59
CA VAL A 387 18.52 39.96 -10.00
C VAL A 387 17.18 39.85 -9.31
N TRP A 388 16.37 38.91 -9.72
CA TRP A 388 15.02 38.72 -9.22
C TRP A 388 15.05 37.80 -7.99
N TRP A 389 14.25 38.11 -6.98
CA TRP A 389 14.03 37.25 -5.80
C TRP A 389 12.56 36.87 -5.66
N PRO A 390 12.15 35.82 -4.96
CA PRO A 390 11.59 34.64 -5.57
C PRO A 390 10.17 34.87 -6.12
N VAL A 391 9.88 34.18 -6.98
CA VAL A 391 8.94 33.85 -8.00
C VAL A 391 7.49 33.63 -7.60
N TYR A 392 7.25 33.21 -6.35
CA TYR A 392 5.90 32.87 -5.91
C TYR A 392 4.91 34.06 -5.90
N CYS A 393 5.41 35.30 -6.03
CA CYS A 393 4.63 36.51 -5.96
C CYS A 393 4.18 37.06 -7.30
N HIS A 394 4.61 36.43 -8.39
CA HIS A 394 4.27 36.89 -9.72
C HIS A 394 3.55 35.78 -10.47
N GLY A 395 2.24 35.85 -10.53
CA GLY A 395 1.45 34.99 -11.36
C GLY A 395 1.71 35.15 -12.85
N PRO A 396 1.10 34.33 -13.69
CA PRO A 396 1.28 34.34 -15.12
C PRO A 396 0.93 35.74 -15.66
N GLN A 397 1.93 36.47 -16.08
CA GLN A 397 1.68 37.74 -16.67
C GLN A 397 1.23 37.66 -18.13
N VAL A 398 1.37 36.53 -18.79
CA VAL A 398 0.87 36.31 -20.16
C VAL A 398 0.81 34.79 -20.46
N ASP A 399 -0.33 34.28 -20.90
CA ASP A 399 -0.57 33.01 -21.62
C ASP A 399 0.14 31.75 -21.11
N SER A 400 0.63 31.67 -19.88
CA SER A 400 1.28 30.48 -19.34
C SER A 400 0.36 29.78 -18.36
N ASP A 401 0.14 28.52 -18.58
CA ASP A 401 -0.52 27.62 -17.63
C ASP A 401 0.30 27.56 -16.34
N PHE A 402 -0.12 28.32 -15.33
CA PHE A 402 0.52 28.32 -14.01
C PHE A 402 0.08 27.12 -13.16
N PHE A 403 -0.31 26.08 -13.82
CA PHE A 403 -0.69 24.82 -13.19
C PHE A 403 0.55 24.03 -12.85
N ASN A 404 0.65 23.62 -11.61
CA ASN A 404 1.78 22.85 -11.13
C ASN A 404 1.41 21.38 -11.04
N SER A 405 2.26 20.55 -11.57
CA SER A 405 2.14 19.10 -11.50
C SER A 405 3.31 18.49 -10.73
N TYR A 406 3.02 17.39 -10.06
CA TYR A 406 3.99 16.53 -9.42
C TYR A 406 4.06 15.22 -10.20
N ARG A 407 5.15 15.03 -10.93
CA ARG A 407 5.42 13.80 -11.64
C ARG A 407 6.38 12.95 -10.82
N GLY A 408 5.88 11.89 -10.22
CA GLY A 408 6.69 10.94 -9.47
C GLY A 408 6.96 9.67 -10.25
N SER A 409 8.09 9.05 -9.97
CA SER A 409 8.37 7.67 -10.40
C SER A 409 9.08 6.94 -9.29
N SER A 410 8.75 5.65 -9.12
CA SER A 410 9.48 4.75 -8.24
C SER A 410 9.83 3.46 -8.97
N LYS A 411 10.93 2.85 -8.55
CA LYS A 411 11.35 1.54 -8.99
C LYS A 411 11.89 0.76 -7.81
N ASP A 412 11.36 -0.43 -7.63
CA ASP A 412 11.76 -1.37 -6.61
C ASP A 412 12.19 -2.67 -7.28
N ASP A 413 13.34 -3.19 -6.88
CA ASP A 413 13.88 -4.47 -7.33
C ASP A 413 14.19 -5.32 -6.10
N LYS A 414 13.87 -6.62 -6.15
CA LYS A 414 14.17 -7.56 -5.06
C LYS A 414 14.55 -8.92 -5.61
N VAL A 415 15.67 -9.46 -5.11
CA VAL A 415 16.07 -10.85 -5.30
C VAL A 415 16.09 -11.54 -3.96
N THR A 416 15.47 -12.72 -3.87
CA THR A 416 15.52 -13.54 -2.65
C THR A 416 15.98 -14.95 -2.95
N ALA A 417 16.68 -15.57 -2.01
CA ALA A 417 17.03 -16.97 -2.05
C ALA A 417 16.75 -17.60 -0.68
N GLU A 418 16.02 -18.71 -0.67
CA GLU A 418 15.74 -19.47 0.55
C GLU A 418 16.01 -20.95 0.32
N ILE A 419 16.65 -21.58 1.29
CA ILE A 419 16.75 -23.03 1.37
C ILE A 419 16.31 -23.49 2.74
N ARG A 420 15.40 -24.48 2.79
CA ARG A 420 14.88 -25.02 4.05
C ARG A 420 14.73 -26.52 4.02
N LEU A 421 14.92 -27.13 5.18
CA LEU A 421 14.66 -28.52 5.47
C LEU A 421 13.58 -28.60 6.53
N SER A 422 12.62 -29.51 6.37
CA SER A 422 11.57 -29.76 7.36
C SER A 422 11.26 -31.24 7.48
N SER A 423 10.84 -31.64 8.66
CA SER A 423 10.40 -33.02 8.92
C SER A 423 9.23 -33.01 9.90
N GLN A 424 8.30 -33.91 9.72
CA GLN A 424 7.17 -34.16 10.62
C GLN A 424 7.28 -35.61 11.11
N GLY A 425 7.18 -35.79 12.42
CA GLY A 425 7.34 -37.11 13.07
C GLY A 425 6.49 -37.23 14.33
N ASP A 426 6.32 -38.44 14.83
CA ASP A 426 5.47 -38.75 15.99
C ASP A 426 5.88 -38.02 17.29
N THR A 427 7.16 -37.59 17.40
CA THR A 427 7.69 -36.97 18.63
C THR A 427 8.15 -35.55 18.40
N LEU A 428 8.66 -35.22 17.22
CA LEU A 428 9.29 -33.95 16.92
C LEU A 428 9.05 -33.55 15.45
N ASP A 429 8.43 -32.43 15.27
CA ASP A 429 8.42 -31.69 14.01
C ASP A 429 9.52 -30.64 14.05
N TRP A 430 10.18 -30.38 12.92
CA TRP A 430 11.16 -29.31 12.85
C TRP A 430 11.28 -28.72 11.45
N ILE A 431 11.69 -27.46 11.39
CA ILE A 431 12.11 -26.74 10.19
C ILE A 431 13.36 -25.95 10.51
N VAL A 432 14.29 -25.90 9.57
CA VAL A 432 15.48 -25.05 9.63
C VAL A 432 15.76 -24.50 8.24
N GLY A 433 16.18 -23.26 8.12
CA GLY A 433 16.47 -22.66 6.84
C GLY A 433 17.47 -21.51 6.89
N PHE A 434 17.94 -21.15 5.72
CA PHE A 434 18.75 -19.98 5.43
C PHE A 434 17.99 -19.11 4.41
N TYR A 435 18.09 -17.78 4.56
CA TYR A 435 17.47 -16.79 3.70
C TYR A 435 18.48 -15.71 3.37
N HIS A 436 18.46 -15.27 2.11
CA HIS A 436 19.22 -14.13 1.60
C HIS A 436 18.31 -13.22 0.79
N GLU A 437 18.47 -11.92 0.93
CA GLU A 437 17.75 -10.89 0.19
C GLU A 437 18.69 -9.76 -0.21
N GLU A 438 18.59 -9.35 -1.48
CA GLU A 438 19.09 -8.09 -1.98
C GLU A 438 17.93 -7.32 -2.56
N SER A 439 17.76 -6.07 -2.16
CA SER A 439 16.68 -5.23 -2.69
C SER A 439 17.12 -3.78 -2.85
N THR A 440 16.47 -3.10 -3.79
CA THR A 440 16.68 -1.69 -4.09
C THR A 440 15.34 -0.98 -4.10
N ASP A 441 15.26 0.15 -3.42
CA ASP A 441 14.15 1.11 -3.46
C ASP A 441 14.67 2.42 -4.05
N SER A 442 14.02 2.92 -5.09
CA SER A 442 14.40 4.19 -5.68
C SER A 442 13.18 5.00 -6.11
N TRP A 443 13.24 6.31 -5.93
CA TRP A 443 12.20 7.20 -6.42
C TRP A 443 12.78 8.54 -6.87
N ILE A 444 12.05 9.19 -7.79
CA ILE A 444 12.32 10.50 -8.35
C ILE A 444 11.05 11.33 -8.27
N SER A 445 11.19 12.57 -7.85
CA SER A 445 10.09 13.44 -7.52
C SER A 445 10.35 14.88 -7.98
N PRO A 446 10.09 15.22 -9.24
CA PRO A 446 10.13 16.60 -9.72
C PRO A 446 8.78 17.30 -9.50
N PHE A 447 8.80 18.53 -8.98
CA PHE A 447 7.68 19.46 -9.10
C PHE A 447 7.88 20.32 -10.34
N ALA A 448 7.07 20.13 -11.35
CA ALA A 448 7.21 20.79 -12.63
C ALA A 448 6.09 21.81 -12.87
N THR A 449 6.48 22.90 -13.52
CA THR A 449 5.54 23.82 -14.14
C THR A 449 5.67 23.66 -15.65
N PRO A 450 4.65 23.13 -16.36
CA PRO A 450 4.82 22.64 -17.73
C PRO A 450 5.31 23.63 -18.77
N THR A 451 5.20 24.91 -18.49
CA THR A 451 5.49 26.00 -19.46
C THR A 451 6.89 26.62 -19.32
N LEU A 452 7.75 26.10 -18.46
CA LEU A 452 9.03 26.74 -18.13
C LEU A 452 10.25 26.18 -18.88
N GLY A 453 10.07 25.35 -19.89
CA GLY A 453 11.15 24.81 -20.73
C GLY A 453 11.58 25.76 -21.82
N GLY A 454 12.31 26.83 -21.51
CA GLY A 454 12.86 27.76 -22.47
C GLY A 454 14.37 27.59 -22.73
N ASP A 455 14.88 28.11 -23.87
CA ASP A 455 16.31 28.26 -24.13
C ASP A 455 16.90 29.29 -23.12
N ALA A 456 17.93 28.87 -22.40
CA ALA A 456 18.60 29.69 -21.37
C ALA A 456 19.01 31.12 -21.86
N SER A 457 19.12 31.31 -23.16
CA SER A 457 19.43 32.64 -23.76
C SER A 457 18.23 33.59 -23.84
N THR A 458 16.99 33.05 -23.68
CA THR A 458 15.75 33.79 -23.78
C THR A 458 14.96 33.80 -22.45
N LEU A 459 15.55 33.28 -21.36
CA LEU A 459 14.91 33.18 -20.07
C LEU A 459 14.41 34.53 -19.59
N THR A 460 13.11 34.62 -19.42
CA THR A 460 12.42 35.74 -18.83
C THR A 460 12.32 35.56 -17.31
N TYR A 461 11.83 36.56 -16.65
CA TYR A 461 11.52 36.52 -15.25
C TYR A 461 10.65 35.30 -14.81
N GLN A 462 9.69 34.89 -15.66
CA GLN A 462 8.85 33.71 -15.41
C GLN A 462 9.66 32.42 -15.33
N ASP A 463 10.78 32.36 -16.02
CA ASP A 463 11.67 31.21 -16.02
C ASP A 463 12.50 31.10 -14.73
N SER A 464 12.51 32.14 -13.88
CA SER A 464 13.27 32.17 -12.62
C SER A 464 12.81 31.18 -11.56
N ILE A 465 11.66 30.52 -11.74
CA ILE A 465 11.19 29.41 -10.90
C ILE A 465 11.72 28.06 -11.36
N SER A 466 12.24 27.95 -12.55
CA SER A 466 12.81 26.71 -13.05
C SER A 466 14.27 26.53 -12.64
N LEU A 467 14.68 25.29 -12.50
CA LEU A 467 16.11 24.96 -12.31
C LEU A 467 16.98 25.38 -13.50
N ASN A 468 16.40 25.50 -14.71
CA ASN A 468 17.06 26.04 -15.90
C ASN A 468 17.55 27.48 -15.68
N TYR A 469 16.73 28.34 -15.06
CA TYR A 469 17.13 29.69 -14.72
C TYR A 469 18.34 29.66 -13.75
N TRP A 470 18.30 28.80 -12.73
CA TRP A 470 19.39 28.70 -11.75
C TRP A 470 20.65 28.08 -12.34
N GLU A 471 20.54 27.13 -13.30
CA GLU A 471 21.67 26.67 -14.12
C GLU A 471 22.35 27.84 -14.84
N TRP A 472 21.53 28.64 -15.52
CA TRP A 472 22.02 29.84 -16.22
C TRP A 472 22.63 30.86 -15.25
N TYR A 473 21.96 31.15 -14.11
CA TYR A 473 22.41 32.11 -13.10
C TYR A 473 23.73 31.70 -12.50
N TRP A 474 23.85 30.49 -11.98
CA TRP A 474 25.10 30.02 -11.36
C TRP A 474 26.23 29.90 -12.39
N SER A 475 25.93 29.43 -13.61
CA SER A 475 26.93 29.29 -14.66
C SER A 475 27.45 30.63 -15.18
N ASN A 476 26.60 31.64 -15.32
CA ASN A 476 26.97 32.94 -15.91
C ASN A 476 27.40 33.96 -14.86
N TYR A 477 26.77 33.95 -13.68
CA TYR A 477 27.06 34.95 -12.65
C TYR A 477 28.27 34.59 -11.78
N TYR A 478 28.35 33.31 -11.38
CA TYR A 478 29.47 32.83 -10.55
C TYR A 478 30.53 32.09 -11.36
N GLY A 479 30.35 31.91 -12.66
CA GLY A 479 31.27 31.19 -13.52
C GLY A 479 31.41 29.70 -13.21
N THR A 480 30.47 29.16 -12.43
CA THR A 480 30.43 27.77 -12.03
C THR A 480 29.45 27.07 -12.94
N PRO A 481 29.91 26.27 -13.94
CA PRO A 481 28.99 25.53 -14.80
C PRO A 481 28.16 24.58 -13.94
N THR A 482 26.87 24.76 -13.89
CA THR A 482 25.93 23.99 -13.06
C THR A 482 24.92 23.34 -14.01
N THR A 483 24.62 22.06 -13.82
CA THR A 483 23.62 21.33 -14.59
C THR A 483 22.73 20.59 -13.62
N TYR A 484 21.42 20.80 -13.74
CA TYR A 484 20.44 20.17 -12.88
C TYR A 484 19.69 19.08 -13.64
N PRO A 485 19.48 17.91 -13.10
CA PRO A 485 18.54 16.96 -13.65
C PRO A 485 17.12 17.56 -13.61
N ASN A 486 16.35 17.32 -14.66
CA ASN A 486 15.00 17.89 -14.79
C ASN A 486 14.94 19.41 -14.59
N ALA A 487 15.67 20.12 -15.40
CA ALA A 487 15.81 21.57 -15.35
C ALA A 487 14.48 22.36 -15.45
N GLU A 488 13.42 21.72 -15.94
CA GLU A 488 12.06 22.23 -16.01
C GLU A 488 11.35 22.27 -14.63
N ALA A 489 11.87 21.54 -13.64
CA ALA A 489 11.29 21.49 -12.32
C ALA A 489 11.70 22.69 -11.45
N GLN A 490 10.79 23.14 -10.60
CA GLN A 490 11.12 24.10 -9.52
C GLN A 490 11.67 23.41 -8.27
N TRP A 491 11.36 22.13 -8.10
CA TRP A 491 11.87 21.25 -7.04
C TRP A 491 12.15 19.89 -7.63
N TYR A 492 13.25 19.31 -7.24
CA TYR A 492 13.63 17.97 -7.65
C TYR A 492 14.22 17.21 -6.48
N SER A 493 13.69 16.05 -6.19
CA SER A 493 14.27 15.15 -5.21
C SER A 493 14.34 13.74 -5.73
N GLN A 494 15.35 13.00 -5.28
CA GLN A 494 15.51 11.59 -5.60
C GLN A 494 16.11 10.86 -4.41
N SER A 495 15.75 9.59 -4.28
CA SER A 495 16.33 8.66 -3.33
C SER A 495 16.64 7.35 -3.99
N HIS A 496 17.68 6.68 -3.52
CA HIS A 496 18.04 5.33 -3.89
C HIS A 496 18.59 4.62 -2.67
N THR A 497 18.00 3.51 -2.28
CA THR A 497 18.43 2.74 -1.12
C THR A 497 18.72 1.32 -1.55
N ASP A 498 19.92 0.85 -1.31
CA ASP A 498 20.29 -0.55 -1.46
C ASP A 498 20.16 -1.24 -0.09
N TRP A 499 19.57 -2.43 -0.06
CA TRP A 499 19.37 -3.27 1.11
C TRP A 499 19.95 -4.65 0.89
N GLU A 500 20.57 -5.20 1.93
CA GLU A 500 21.05 -6.58 1.95
C GLU A 500 20.69 -7.23 3.29
N GLN A 501 20.18 -8.46 3.27
CA GLN A 501 19.85 -9.22 4.47
C GLN A 501 20.24 -10.69 4.35
N ASP A 502 20.91 -11.21 5.37
CA ASP A 502 21.14 -12.64 5.59
C ASP A 502 20.46 -13.12 6.86
N ALA A 503 19.84 -14.30 6.84
CA ALA A 503 19.21 -14.85 8.02
C ALA A 503 19.30 -16.37 8.10
N VAL A 504 19.38 -16.86 9.33
CA VAL A 504 19.16 -18.27 9.68
C VAL A 504 17.93 -18.36 10.58
N PHE A 505 17.08 -19.35 10.34
CA PHE A 505 15.84 -19.52 11.09
C PHE A 505 15.53 -20.99 11.34
N GLY A 506 14.72 -21.25 12.36
CA GLY A 506 14.22 -22.59 12.63
C GLY A 506 13.11 -22.60 13.67
N GLU A 507 12.31 -23.65 13.63
CA GLU A 507 11.24 -23.93 14.58
C GLU A 507 11.20 -25.45 14.86
N ALA A 508 10.98 -25.81 16.10
CA ALA A 508 10.80 -27.20 16.51
C ALA A 508 9.56 -27.34 17.39
N THR A 509 8.69 -28.29 17.06
CA THR A 509 7.50 -28.65 17.84
C THR A 509 7.71 -30.02 18.45
N TRP A 510 7.81 -30.07 19.78
CA TRP A 510 7.90 -31.30 20.54
C TRP A 510 6.52 -31.74 21.00
N HIS A 511 6.10 -32.95 20.59
CA HIS A 511 4.87 -33.61 21.05
C HIS A 511 5.16 -34.23 22.45
N VAL A 512 4.94 -33.38 23.50
CA VAL A 512 5.28 -33.74 24.89
C VAL A 512 4.39 -34.89 25.37
N THR A 513 3.14 -34.90 25.00
CA THR A 513 2.15 -35.96 25.15
C THR A 513 1.26 -36.04 23.93
N ASP A 514 0.39 -37.02 23.80
CA ASP A 514 -0.59 -37.10 22.70
C ASP A 514 -1.48 -35.86 22.56
N ASN A 515 -1.57 -35.04 23.62
CA ASN A 515 -2.46 -33.87 23.64
C ASN A 515 -1.72 -32.54 23.89
N LEU A 516 -0.42 -32.56 24.17
CA LEU A 516 0.36 -31.36 24.54
C LEU A 516 1.56 -31.18 23.63
N ASP A 517 1.61 -30.05 22.93
CA ASP A 517 2.72 -29.69 22.07
C ASP A 517 3.41 -28.42 22.60
N LEU A 518 4.75 -28.42 22.57
CA LEU A 518 5.59 -27.25 22.82
C LEU A 518 6.35 -26.90 21.54
N THR A 519 6.12 -25.72 21.04
CA THR A 519 6.87 -25.17 19.90
C THR A 519 7.85 -24.11 20.37
N VAL A 520 9.10 -24.19 19.90
CA VAL A 520 10.15 -23.18 20.11
C VAL A 520 10.76 -22.84 18.76
N GLY A 521 10.89 -21.57 18.46
CA GLY A 521 11.47 -21.09 17.21
C GLY A 521 12.31 -19.84 17.40
N GLY A 522 13.10 -19.52 16.40
CA GLY A 522 13.86 -18.28 16.36
C GLY A 522 14.45 -18.02 14.98
N ARG A 523 14.71 -16.77 14.73
CA ARG A 523 15.44 -16.26 13.56
C ARG A 523 16.52 -15.29 14.04
N TYR A 524 17.72 -15.46 13.53
CA TYR A 524 18.77 -14.46 13.62
C TYR A 524 19.01 -13.88 12.23
N PHE A 525 19.04 -12.58 12.12
CA PHE A 525 19.36 -11.91 10.86
C PHE A 525 20.38 -10.79 11.06
N GLU A 526 21.14 -10.55 10.00
CA GLU A 526 21.98 -9.37 9.81
C GLU A 526 21.46 -8.64 8.59
N ARG A 527 21.34 -7.31 8.69
CA ARG A 527 20.86 -6.45 7.62
C ARG A 527 21.70 -5.18 7.54
N SER A 528 21.91 -4.74 6.31
CA SER A 528 22.55 -3.44 6.02
C SER A 528 21.76 -2.67 4.97
N ASN A 529 21.89 -1.35 5.00
CA ASN A 529 21.37 -0.48 3.96
C ASN A 529 22.33 0.66 3.65
N THR A 530 22.22 1.18 2.43
CA THR A 530 22.93 2.40 2.02
C THR A 530 21.95 3.26 1.23
N ASN A 531 21.67 4.44 1.75
CA ASN A 531 20.78 5.42 1.13
C ASN A 531 21.57 6.55 0.48
N PHE A 532 21.17 6.87 -0.75
CA PHE A 532 21.63 8.03 -1.51
C PHE A 532 20.44 8.98 -1.70
N TYR A 533 20.48 10.14 -1.08
CA TYR A 533 19.40 11.12 -1.15
C TYR A 533 19.92 12.43 -1.72
N PHE A 534 19.14 13.02 -2.60
CA PHE A 534 19.46 14.28 -3.25
C PHE A 534 18.19 15.13 -3.39
N VAL A 535 18.32 16.41 -3.05
CA VAL A 535 17.30 17.44 -3.27
C VAL A 535 17.93 18.63 -3.96
N ASN A 536 17.22 19.20 -4.90
CA ASN A 536 17.57 20.46 -5.54
C ASN A 536 16.35 21.40 -5.59
N HIS A 537 16.57 22.66 -5.31
CA HIS A 537 15.55 23.71 -5.31
C HIS A 537 16.20 25.05 -5.68
N PRO A 538 15.44 26.12 -5.94
CA PRO A 538 15.99 27.42 -6.33
C PRO A 538 17.00 28.03 -5.37
N GLY A 539 17.02 27.64 -4.09
CA GLY A 539 18.03 28.04 -3.10
C GLY A 539 19.38 27.34 -3.23
N GLY A 540 19.50 26.36 -4.12
CA GLY A 540 20.72 25.59 -4.37
C GLY A 540 20.55 24.10 -4.07
N PRO A 541 21.49 23.23 -4.51
CA PRO A 541 21.45 21.82 -4.25
C PRO A 541 21.75 21.50 -2.78
N ASN A 542 20.93 20.64 -2.19
CA ASN A 542 21.15 20.09 -0.86
C ASN A 542 21.37 18.58 -0.94
N TYR A 543 22.37 18.11 -0.24
CA TYR A 543 22.72 16.68 -0.15
C TYR A 543 22.51 16.18 1.27
N ALA A 544 22.14 14.92 1.39
CA ALA A 544 22.15 14.27 2.69
C ALA A 544 23.57 14.27 3.26
N GLY A 545 23.77 14.89 4.42
CA GLY A 545 25.02 14.86 5.16
C GLY A 545 26.01 15.98 4.90
N GLU A 546 25.67 16.96 4.07
CA GLU A 546 26.54 18.13 3.88
C GLU A 546 25.78 19.41 4.26
N PRO A 547 26.26 20.17 5.24
CA PRO A 547 25.78 21.52 5.45
C PRO A 547 26.32 22.39 4.29
N ASP A 548 25.47 22.93 3.50
CA ASP A 548 25.76 23.74 2.30
C ASP A 548 26.45 22.98 1.15
N ALA A 549 25.70 22.72 0.12
CA ALA A 549 26.21 22.15 -1.12
C ALA A 549 27.16 23.11 -1.79
N THR A 550 28.44 22.87 -1.61
CA THR A 550 29.52 23.66 -2.20
C THR A 550 29.94 23.12 -3.56
N ALA A 551 30.80 23.86 -4.27
CA ALA A 551 31.37 23.41 -5.54
C ALA A 551 32.04 22.03 -5.47
N GLY A 552 32.49 21.59 -4.27
CA GLY A 552 33.09 20.28 -4.04
C GLY A 552 32.11 19.11 -4.26
N ASP A 553 30.84 19.32 -3.96
CA ASP A 553 29.82 18.27 -4.13
C ASP A 553 29.55 17.94 -5.59
N ARG A 554 29.78 18.90 -6.45
CA ARG A 554 29.69 18.72 -7.89
C ARG A 554 30.83 17.85 -8.43
N GLU A 555 32.08 18.06 -7.94
CA GLU A 555 33.19 17.20 -8.32
C GLU A 555 32.95 15.75 -7.84
N PHE A 556 32.38 15.59 -6.65
CA PHE A 556 32.01 14.30 -6.11
C PHE A 556 30.95 13.60 -6.97
N ARG A 557 29.89 14.30 -7.42
CA ARG A 557 28.90 13.77 -8.33
C ARG A 557 29.50 13.27 -9.65
N ILE A 558 30.37 14.06 -10.25
CA ILE A 558 31.04 13.69 -11.51
C ILE A 558 31.85 12.41 -11.31
N ALA A 559 32.55 12.31 -10.18
CA ALA A 559 33.37 11.16 -9.83
C ALA A 559 32.54 9.89 -9.56
N ASN A 560 31.29 10.03 -9.05
CA ASN A 560 30.41 8.92 -8.68
C ASN A 560 29.21 8.74 -9.64
N ASN A 561 29.35 9.10 -10.90
CA ASN A 561 28.28 9.04 -11.90
C ASN A 561 27.00 9.82 -11.49
N GLY A 562 27.19 10.93 -10.77
CA GLY A 562 26.11 11.78 -10.32
C GLY A 562 25.45 11.35 -9.00
N ARG A 563 25.94 10.31 -8.33
CA ARG A 563 25.43 9.91 -7.02
C ARG A 563 26.07 10.72 -5.89
N PRO A 564 25.27 11.25 -4.93
CA PRO A 564 25.77 11.89 -3.73
C PRO A 564 26.46 10.87 -2.79
N PRO A 565 27.18 11.31 -1.74
CA PRO A 565 27.65 10.43 -0.69
C PRO A 565 26.47 9.65 -0.08
N GLY A 566 26.60 8.32 0.02
CA GLY A 566 25.59 7.48 0.65
C GLY A 566 25.75 7.49 2.17
N ARG A 567 24.62 7.32 2.87
CA ARG A 567 24.61 7.01 4.31
C ARG A 567 24.33 5.53 4.47
N SER A 568 25.05 4.86 5.34
CA SER A 568 24.90 3.43 5.57
C SER A 568 24.53 3.15 7.02
N GLY A 569 23.63 2.23 7.23
CA GLY A 569 23.28 1.66 8.52
C GLY A 569 23.36 0.13 8.48
N SER A 570 23.56 -0.49 9.63
CA SER A 570 23.53 -1.96 9.74
C SER A 570 23.01 -2.38 11.11
N GLU A 571 22.29 -3.48 11.16
CA GLU A 571 21.73 -4.04 12.38
C GLU A 571 21.75 -5.56 12.38
N ASN A 572 21.63 -6.15 13.56
CA ASN A 572 21.37 -7.56 13.72
C ASN A 572 20.34 -7.76 14.84
N GLN A 573 19.47 -8.75 14.67
CA GLN A 573 18.39 -9.00 15.63
C GLN A 573 18.14 -10.50 15.78
N PHE A 574 17.66 -10.89 16.98
CA PHE A 574 17.14 -12.22 17.26
C PHE A 574 15.65 -12.16 17.53
N VAL A 575 14.87 -12.95 16.79
CA VAL A 575 13.40 -12.97 16.80
C VAL A 575 12.93 -14.33 17.36
N PRO A 576 12.59 -14.42 18.67
CA PRO A 576 12.12 -15.64 19.30
C PRO A 576 10.64 -15.91 19.08
N LYS A 577 10.26 -17.20 19.20
CA LYS A 577 8.88 -17.66 19.26
C LYS A 577 8.77 -18.83 20.23
N VAL A 578 7.72 -18.83 21.06
CA VAL A 578 7.37 -19.95 21.94
C VAL A 578 5.87 -20.12 21.94
N SER A 579 5.38 -21.32 21.73
CA SER A 579 3.95 -21.63 21.82
C SER A 579 3.70 -22.95 22.54
N LEU A 580 2.64 -23.01 23.30
CA LEU A 580 2.14 -24.20 23.97
C LEU A 580 0.71 -24.44 23.53
N SER A 581 0.42 -25.60 22.96
CA SER A 581 -0.94 -25.98 22.58
C SER A 581 -1.38 -27.26 23.28
N TYR A 582 -2.66 -27.28 23.69
CA TYR A 582 -3.29 -28.42 24.35
C TYR A 582 -4.58 -28.78 23.63
N ASN A 583 -4.63 -30.00 23.07
CA ASN A 583 -5.80 -30.58 22.44
C ASN A 583 -6.72 -31.15 23.52
N LEU A 584 -7.88 -30.51 23.71
CA LEU A 584 -8.92 -30.97 24.61
C LEU A 584 -9.56 -32.28 24.12
N ASP A 585 -9.75 -32.38 22.83
CA ASP A 585 -10.16 -33.53 22.05
C ASP A 585 -9.72 -33.31 20.58
N ASP A 586 -10.03 -34.23 19.66
CA ASP A 586 -9.65 -34.19 18.24
C ASP A 586 -10.18 -32.95 17.50
N ASN A 587 -11.12 -32.22 18.08
CA ASN A 587 -11.82 -31.08 17.46
C ASN A 587 -11.66 -29.79 18.24
N LYS A 588 -10.92 -29.76 19.34
CA LYS A 588 -10.78 -28.58 20.20
C LYS A 588 -9.37 -28.39 20.71
N MET A 589 -8.83 -27.23 20.54
CA MET A 589 -7.50 -26.83 20.99
C MET A 589 -7.55 -25.52 21.78
N ILE A 590 -6.75 -25.43 22.82
CA ILE A 590 -6.39 -24.17 23.50
C ILE A 590 -4.90 -23.98 23.29
N TYR A 591 -4.47 -22.74 23.02
CA TYR A 591 -3.05 -22.44 22.90
C TYR A 591 -2.68 -21.12 23.57
N THR A 592 -1.40 -20.98 23.87
CA THR A 592 -0.75 -19.73 24.21
C THR A 592 0.46 -19.53 23.33
N LEU A 593 0.73 -18.29 22.92
CA LEU A 593 1.81 -17.93 22.02
C LEU A 593 2.51 -16.69 22.55
N PHE A 594 3.83 -16.71 22.52
CA PHE A 594 4.69 -15.53 22.55
C PHE A 594 5.49 -15.49 21.26
N THR A 595 5.48 -14.35 20.58
CA THR A 595 6.28 -14.14 19.39
C THR A 595 6.73 -12.68 19.30
N ARG A 596 7.92 -12.48 18.75
CA ARG A 596 8.48 -11.16 18.50
C ARG A 596 8.42 -10.84 17.01
N GLY A 597 8.08 -9.61 16.68
CA GLY A 597 8.23 -8.99 15.37
C GLY A 597 9.23 -7.84 15.45
N VAL A 598 9.90 -7.59 14.37
CA VAL A 598 10.86 -6.48 14.23
C VAL A 598 10.56 -5.76 12.93
N ARG A 599 10.41 -4.45 13.00
CA ARG A 599 10.52 -3.60 11.83
C ARG A 599 11.89 -2.96 11.84
N GLN A 600 12.50 -2.93 10.69
CA GLN A 600 13.90 -2.56 10.54
C GLN A 600 14.13 -1.09 10.83
N GLY A 601 15.29 -0.79 11.39
CA GLY A 601 15.89 0.52 11.40
C GLY A 601 16.40 0.92 10.01
N GLY A 602 16.90 2.13 9.90
CA GLY A 602 17.40 2.63 8.65
C GLY A 602 18.14 3.96 8.79
N VAL A 603 18.33 4.60 7.65
CA VAL A 603 18.96 5.91 7.59
C VAL A 603 17.99 6.95 7.06
N ASN A 604 17.97 8.10 7.71
CA ASN A 604 17.12 9.21 7.34
C ASN A 604 17.56 9.88 6.05
N ARG A 605 16.60 10.27 5.25
CA ARG A 605 16.76 11.08 4.03
C ARG A 605 16.82 12.55 4.42
N SER A 606 17.79 12.93 5.25
CA SER A 606 17.89 14.27 5.81
C SER A 606 18.76 15.18 4.99
N ARG A 607 18.48 16.48 5.07
CA ARG A 607 19.26 17.58 4.53
C ARG A 607 20.03 18.26 5.66
N GLY A 608 21.27 18.70 5.39
CA GLY A 608 22.09 19.36 6.39
C GLY A 608 22.40 18.48 7.59
N GLU A 609 22.52 19.09 8.75
CA GLU A 609 22.69 18.45 10.06
C GLU A 609 21.33 18.47 10.78
N PRO A 610 20.55 17.39 10.73
CA PRO A 610 19.25 17.32 11.39
C PRO A 610 19.41 17.22 12.91
N PHE A 611 18.37 17.63 13.64
CA PHE A 611 18.30 17.45 15.09
C PHE A 611 18.19 15.95 15.43
N PHE A 612 17.30 15.23 14.74
CA PHE A 612 17.19 13.78 14.93
C PHE A 612 18.37 13.04 14.32
N PRO A 613 18.77 11.91 14.91
CA PRO A 613 19.85 11.08 14.38
C PRO A 613 19.66 10.73 12.90
N ASN A 614 20.76 10.67 12.17
CA ASN A 614 20.74 10.22 10.78
C ASN A 614 20.35 8.74 10.64
N GLU A 615 20.58 7.94 11.67
CA GLU A 615 20.18 6.54 11.78
C GLU A 615 19.09 6.42 12.82
N TYR A 616 18.11 5.57 12.57
CA TYR A 616 17.09 5.16 13.51
C TYR A 616 17.11 3.65 13.69
N ASP A 617 16.86 3.21 14.90
CA ASP A 617 16.92 1.81 15.29
C ASP A 617 15.66 1.04 14.89
N SER A 618 15.77 -0.29 14.84
CA SER A 618 14.61 -1.19 14.75
C SER A 618 13.61 -0.92 15.87
N ASP A 619 12.32 -0.99 15.57
CA ASP A 619 11.30 -1.11 16.58
C ASP A 619 10.83 -2.56 16.75
N ILE A 620 10.44 -2.90 17.96
CA ILE A 620 10.18 -4.27 18.38
C ILE A 620 8.73 -4.41 18.85
N MET A 621 8.07 -5.47 18.40
CA MET A 621 6.72 -5.81 18.79
C MET A 621 6.68 -7.20 19.43
N ASP A 622 6.42 -7.25 20.73
CA ASP A 622 6.24 -8.48 21.50
C ASP A 622 4.75 -8.81 21.63
N ASP A 623 4.32 -9.93 21.06
CA ASP A 623 2.92 -10.39 21.07
C ASP A 623 2.73 -11.55 22.05
N TYR A 624 1.72 -11.39 22.90
CA TYR A 624 1.23 -12.38 23.86
C TYR A 624 -0.20 -12.76 23.49
N GLU A 625 -0.40 -14.00 23.05
CA GLU A 625 -1.68 -14.46 22.55
C GLU A 625 -2.19 -15.69 23.33
N ILE A 626 -3.49 -15.75 23.56
CA ILE A 626 -4.22 -16.93 24.00
C ILE A 626 -5.38 -17.17 23.06
N GLY A 627 -5.54 -18.42 22.59
CA GLY A 627 -6.61 -18.75 21.66
C GLY A 627 -7.30 -20.08 21.97
N TYR A 628 -8.51 -20.19 21.46
CA TYR A 628 -9.32 -21.38 21.43
C TYR A 628 -9.82 -21.65 20.02
N LYS A 629 -9.58 -22.85 19.53
CA LYS A 629 -10.09 -23.30 18.22
C LYS A 629 -10.97 -24.52 18.38
N SER A 630 -12.12 -24.55 17.71
CA SER A 630 -12.99 -25.70 17.74
C SER A 630 -13.75 -25.93 16.44
N THR A 631 -13.91 -27.20 16.11
CA THR A 631 -14.86 -27.72 15.15
C THR A 631 -15.95 -28.48 15.89
N PHE A 632 -17.22 -28.23 15.58
CA PHE A 632 -18.36 -28.80 16.31
C PHE A 632 -19.47 -29.27 15.34
N ALA A 633 -20.50 -29.90 15.89
CA ALA A 633 -21.64 -30.43 15.13
C ALA A 633 -21.22 -31.36 13.97
N GLY A 634 -20.23 -32.26 14.20
CA GLY A 634 -19.74 -33.20 13.19
C GLY A 634 -19.04 -32.55 12.00
N GLY A 635 -18.34 -31.40 12.20
CA GLY A 635 -17.65 -30.65 11.16
C GLY A 635 -18.51 -29.58 10.48
N SER A 636 -19.79 -29.43 10.87
CA SER A 636 -20.67 -28.41 10.30
C SER A 636 -20.50 -27.02 10.91
N GLY A 637 -19.75 -26.88 12.01
CA GLY A 637 -19.49 -25.60 12.66
C GLY A 637 -18.03 -25.43 13.05
N ARG A 638 -17.56 -24.18 13.01
CA ARG A 638 -16.20 -23.76 13.41
C ARG A 638 -16.31 -22.50 14.27
N LEU A 639 -15.53 -22.45 15.36
CA LEU A 639 -15.40 -21.28 16.22
C LEU A 639 -13.94 -21.13 16.64
N ASN A 640 -13.36 -19.97 16.31
CA ASN A 640 -12.03 -19.56 16.76
C ASN A 640 -12.16 -18.28 17.57
N LEU A 641 -11.50 -18.25 18.72
CA LEU A 641 -11.42 -17.09 19.61
C LEU A 641 -9.98 -16.82 19.93
N THR A 642 -9.55 -15.58 19.80
CA THR A 642 -8.19 -15.14 20.12
C THR A 642 -8.25 -13.86 20.92
N ALA A 643 -7.48 -13.80 22.01
CA ALA A 643 -7.20 -12.56 22.73
C ALA A 643 -5.69 -12.32 22.72
N TYR A 644 -5.28 -11.08 22.45
CA TYR A 644 -3.87 -10.74 22.30
C TYR A 644 -3.53 -9.39 22.92
N ARG A 645 -2.25 -9.25 23.28
CA ARG A 645 -1.60 -8.00 23.62
C ARG A 645 -0.27 -7.91 22.91
N MET A 646 -0.08 -6.81 22.17
CA MET A 646 1.16 -6.49 21.48
C MET A 646 1.77 -5.27 22.17
N ASP A 647 2.96 -5.43 22.74
CA ASP A 647 3.76 -4.35 23.31
C ASP A 647 4.77 -3.88 22.25
N TRP A 648 4.72 -2.61 21.87
CA TRP A 648 5.52 -2.02 20.81
C TRP A 648 6.54 -1.06 21.40
N SER A 649 7.81 -1.45 21.38
CA SER A 649 8.93 -0.68 21.93
C SER A 649 9.69 0.05 20.84
N ASP A 650 10.24 1.21 21.19
CA ASP A 650 11.05 2.05 20.30
C ASP A 650 10.30 2.46 19.01
N TYR A 651 8.99 2.74 19.15
CA TYR A 651 8.06 3.05 18.07
C TYR A 651 8.62 4.12 17.13
N GLN A 652 8.83 3.75 15.86
CA GLN A 652 9.31 4.66 14.81
C GLN A 652 8.18 5.60 14.38
N LEU A 653 8.35 6.89 14.60
CA LEU A 653 7.42 7.93 14.15
C LEU A 653 8.05 8.82 13.09
N GLN A 654 7.22 9.30 12.17
CA GLN A 654 7.58 10.41 11.29
C GLN A 654 7.36 11.71 12.07
N LEU A 655 8.43 12.44 12.30
CA LEU A 655 8.45 13.68 13.07
C LEU A 655 9.00 14.82 12.22
N VAL A 656 8.51 16.01 12.48
CA VAL A 656 9.06 17.24 11.89
C VAL A 656 10.37 17.54 12.62
N ASP A 657 11.47 17.65 11.89
CA ASP A 657 12.78 17.92 12.47
C ASP A 657 12.88 19.36 12.98
N PRO A 658 13.18 19.59 14.27
CA PRO A 658 13.22 20.93 14.86
C PRO A 658 14.51 21.68 14.58
N THR A 659 15.33 21.24 13.61
CA THR A 659 16.60 21.90 13.30
C THR A 659 16.41 23.38 13.06
N ASP A 660 17.03 24.20 13.89
CA ASP A 660 17.01 25.65 13.78
C ASP A 660 17.69 26.08 12.48
N LYS A 661 16.96 26.68 11.58
CA LYS A 661 17.56 27.56 10.60
C LYS A 661 18.01 28.81 11.34
N PRO A 662 19.26 29.27 11.19
CA PRO A 662 19.71 30.47 11.88
C PRO A 662 18.78 31.63 11.52
N CYS A 663 18.16 32.22 12.54
CA CYS A 663 17.38 33.45 12.41
C CYS A 663 18.29 34.67 12.38
N GLU A 664 19.58 34.47 12.58
CA GLU A 664 20.63 35.47 12.58
C GLU A 664 21.69 35.13 11.54
N ASP A 665 22.30 36.13 10.95
CA ASP A 665 23.45 35.95 10.07
C ASP A 665 24.72 35.57 10.87
N ASP A 666 25.83 35.28 10.19
CA ASP A 666 27.13 34.94 10.80
C ASP A 666 27.69 36.03 11.74
N ASN A 667 27.08 37.21 11.81
CA ASN A 667 27.42 38.33 12.65
C ASN A 667 26.46 38.53 13.82
N GLY A 668 25.46 37.65 13.97
CA GLY A 668 24.43 37.75 15.00
C GLY A 668 23.38 38.82 14.71
N LEU A 669 23.22 39.22 13.43
CA LEU A 669 22.18 40.16 13.05
C LEU A 669 20.90 39.35 12.69
N PRO A 670 19.75 39.72 13.28
CA PRO A 670 18.48 39.05 12.93
C PRO A 670 18.21 39.17 11.43
N LEU A 671 18.01 38.03 10.79
CA LEU A 671 17.55 37.96 9.39
C LEU A 671 16.05 38.32 9.27
N LEU A 672 15.32 38.28 10.41
CA LEU A 672 13.90 38.58 10.56
C LEU A 672 13.65 39.28 11.92
N PRO A 673 12.53 39.97 12.14
CA PRO A 673 12.12 40.45 13.45
C PRO A 673 12.03 39.30 14.47
N GLU A 674 12.59 39.52 15.67
CA GLU A 674 12.57 38.52 16.78
C GLU A 674 11.15 38.00 17.10
N SER A 675 10.09 38.79 16.78
CA SER A 675 8.71 38.40 16.95
C SER A 675 8.25 37.30 15.97
N GLU A 676 9.03 37.00 14.95
CA GLU A 676 8.72 36.02 13.90
C GLU A 676 9.55 34.74 14.03
N PHE A 677 10.50 34.68 14.96
CA PHE A 677 11.39 33.53 15.14
C PHE A 677 10.67 32.21 15.46
N ASN A 678 9.48 32.27 16.03
CA ASN A 678 8.65 31.11 16.34
C ASN A 678 7.41 30.99 15.42
N THR A 679 7.41 31.67 14.30
CA THR A 679 6.28 31.60 13.38
C THR A 679 6.50 30.43 12.39
N PRO A 680 5.54 29.52 12.24
CA PRO A 680 5.61 28.46 11.25
C PRO A 680 5.99 28.94 9.86
N GLY A 681 7.06 28.39 9.26
CA GLY A 681 7.53 28.75 7.93
C GLY A 681 8.64 29.82 7.87
N VAL A 682 9.02 30.36 9.02
CA VAL A 682 10.09 31.36 9.18
C VAL A 682 11.37 30.66 9.65
N CYS A 683 12.44 31.37 9.92
CA CYS A 683 13.65 30.78 10.47
C CYS A 683 13.34 29.90 11.70
N GLY A 684 14.03 28.81 11.91
CA GLY A 684 13.75 27.80 12.94
C GLY A 684 12.70 26.76 12.56
N GLN A 685 12.13 26.80 11.35
CA GLN A 685 11.17 25.81 10.94
C GLN A 685 11.81 24.65 10.16
N PRO A 686 11.62 23.43 10.64
CA PRO A 686 12.05 22.25 9.93
C PRO A 686 11.22 22.04 8.66
N TRP A 687 11.90 21.93 7.53
CA TRP A 687 11.31 21.64 6.24
C TRP A 687 11.41 20.16 5.87
N GLN A 688 11.74 19.34 6.83
CA GLN A 688 11.94 17.92 6.60
C GLN A 688 11.23 17.11 7.67
N VAL A 689 10.66 15.99 7.21
CA VAL A 689 10.10 14.98 8.07
C VAL A 689 11.09 13.83 8.12
N LEU A 690 11.47 13.42 9.31
CA LEU A 690 12.41 12.35 9.56
C LEU A 690 11.75 11.25 10.39
N ILE A 691 12.36 10.08 10.39
CA ILE A 691 11.94 8.98 11.26
C ILE A 691 12.80 9.02 12.51
N ALA A 692 12.17 8.92 13.68
CA ALA A 692 12.85 8.77 14.95
C ALA A 692 12.14 7.72 15.81
N ASN A 693 12.90 7.07 16.70
CA ASN A 693 12.35 6.18 17.72
C ASN A 693 11.80 7.06 18.84
N ALA A 694 10.47 7.19 18.92
CA ALA A 694 9.80 8.25 19.70
C ALA A 694 9.15 7.74 20.98
N GLY A 695 9.23 6.45 21.31
CA GLY A 695 8.66 5.89 22.55
C GLY A 695 7.98 4.55 22.33
N ASP A 696 7.04 4.22 23.20
CA ASP A 696 6.36 2.92 23.20
C ASP A 696 4.87 3.08 22.95
N ALA A 697 4.26 2.01 22.44
CA ALA A 697 2.83 1.88 22.24
C ALA A 697 2.36 0.45 22.58
N HIS A 698 1.07 0.25 22.70
CA HIS A 698 0.51 -1.08 22.86
C HIS A 698 -0.77 -1.27 22.06
N ILE A 699 -1.08 -2.52 21.75
CA ILE A 699 -2.32 -2.91 21.09
C ILE A 699 -2.92 -4.10 21.84
N ASN A 700 -4.14 -3.94 22.35
CA ASN A 700 -4.93 -5.01 22.94
C ASN A 700 -6.09 -5.36 22.01
N GLY A 701 -6.38 -6.66 21.83
CA GLY A 701 -7.51 -7.04 21.01
C GLY A 701 -8.10 -8.41 21.29
N VAL A 702 -9.30 -8.59 20.75
CA VAL A 702 -10.03 -9.86 20.73
C VAL A 702 -10.57 -10.09 19.34
N ASN A 703 -10.29 -11.28 18.79
CA ASN A 703 -10.78 -11.72 17.49
C ASN A 703 -11.72 -12.92 17.65
N ILE A 704 -12.80 -12.94 16.86
CA ILE A 704 -13.81 -14.00 16.82
C ILE A 704 -14.06 -14.39 15.38
N GLU A 705 -13.93 -15.68 15.07
CA GLU A 705 -14.29 -16.26 13.78
C GLU A 705 -15.32 -17.36 13.97
N PHE A 706 -16.40 -17.32 13.23
CA PHE A 706 -17.49 -18.28 13.35
C PHE A 706 -18.09 -18.60 12.00
N ASP A 707 -18.18 -19.90 11.68
CA ASP A 707 -18.89 -20.41 10.52
C ASP A 707 -19.79 -21.56 10.95
N TYR A 708 -21.01 -21.64 10.43
CA TYR A 708 -21.93 -22.71 10.76
C TYR A 708 -22.93 -23.04 9.64
N ALA A 709 -22.87 -24.28 9.15
CA ALA A 709 -23.88 -24.86 8.31
C ALA A 709 -25.00 -25.40 9.22
N PHE A 710 -25.96 -24.54 9.64
CA PHE A 710 -26.95 -24.84 10.66
C PHE A 710 -28.16 -25.66 10.11
N ALA A 711 -28.27 -25.78 8.78
CA ALA A 711 -29.23 -26.64 8.08
C ALA A 711 -28.66 -27.02 6.71
N ASP A 712 -29.24 -28.03 6.07
CA ASP A 712 -28.76 -28.61 4.79
C ASP A 712 -28.53 -27.57 3.69
N ASN A 713 -29.30 -26.48 3.72
CA ASN A 713 -29.28 -25.43 2.69
C ASN A 713 -28.75 -24.10 3.17
N TRP A 714 -28.43 -23.93 4.46
CA TRP A 714 -28.07 -22.64 5.05
C TRP A 714 -26.69 -22.66 5.66
N LEU A 715 -25.91 -21.66 5.30
CA LEU A 715 -24.59 -21.40 5.85
C LEU A 715 -24.53 -19.95 6.33
N ILE A 716 -23.99 -19.73 7.53
CA ILE A 716 -23.73 -18.42 8.09
C ILE A 716 -22.26 -18.32 8.49
N GLY A 717 -21.72 -17.11 8.40
CA GLY A 717 -20.40 -16.80 8.95
C GLY A 717 -20.37 -15.41 9.55
N MET A 718 -19.49 -15.23 10.51
CA MET A 718 -19.25 -13.97 11.20
C MET A 718 -17.79 -13.90 11.63
N ASN A 719 -17.15 -12.78 11.33
CA ASN A 719 -15.83 -12.43 11.83
C ASN A 719 -15.92 -11.09 12.55
N TYR A 720 -15.28 -10.95 13.69
CA TYR A 720 -15.30 -9.70 14.45
C TYR A 720 -13.98 -9.51 15.20
N GLU A 721 -13.49 -8.28 15.19
CA GLU A 721 -12.35 -7.86 16.00
C GLU A 721 -12.66 -6.56 16.73
N ARG A 722 -12.29 -6.52 17.99
CA ARG A 722 -12.22 -5.30 18.81
C ARG A 722 -10.78 -5.10 19.21
N MET A 723 -10.23 -3.92 18.91
CA MET A 723 -8.87 -3.56 19.30
C MET A 723 -8.81 -2.16 19.88
N GLU A 724 -7.79 -1.94 20.69
CA GLU A 724 -7.41 -0.67 21.27
C GLU A 724 -5.90 -0.52 21.10
N ALA A 725 -5.48 0.52 20.39
CA ALA A 725 -4.09 0.79 20.05
C ALA A 725 -3.75 2.21 20.50
N GLU A 726 -2.83 2.34 21.47
CA GLU A 726 -2.50 3.60 22.13
C GLU A 726 -1.01 3.72 22.44
N THR A 727 -0.54 4.97 22.54
CA THR A 727 0.82 5.30 23.00
C THR A 727 0.96 5.07 24.50
N ASP A 728 2.14 4.61 24.94
CA ASP A 728 2.47 4.37 26.37
C ASP A 728 3.46 5.36 26.97
N THR A 729 4.12 6.13 26.13
CA THR A 729 5.19 7.06 26.51
C THR A 729 4.69 8.50 26.56
N GLU A 730 5.20 9.28 27.52
CA GLU A 730 5.15 10.74 27.53
C GLU A 730 6.57 11.23 27.31
N ALA A 731 6.81 11.96 26.20
CA ALA A 731 8.14 12.40 25.79
C ALA A 731 8.13 13.82 25.24
N ASP A 732 9.09 14.60 25.68
CA ASP A 732 9.52 15.86 25.11
C ASP A 732 10.71 15.51 24.21
N LEU A 733 10.49 15.47 22.90
CA LEU A 733 11.43 14.93 21.94
C LEU A 733 12.50 15.97 21.50
N ASP A 734 12.20 17.26 21.62
CA ASP A 734 13.12 18.34 21.24
C ASP A 734 13.72 19.10 22.44
N GLY A 735 13.25 18.82 23.67
CA GLY A 735 13.75 19.39 24.89
C GLY A 735 13.25 20.81 25.18
N ASP A 736 12.16 21.23 24.58
CA ASP A 736 11.55 22.54 24.76
C ASP A 736 10.70 22.65 26.05
N GLY A 737 10.48 21.53 26.74
CA GLY A 737 9.70 21.42 27.98
C GLY A 737 8.22 21.19 27.75
N VAL A 738 7.80 20.96 26.51
CA VAL A 738 6.43 20.54 26.13
C VAL A 738 6.48 19.10 25.65
N SER A 739 5.52 18.27 26.09
CA SER A 739 5.48 16.88 25.60
C SER A 739 4.93 16.81 24.19
N ASP A 740 5.74 16.34 23.24
CA ASP A 740 5.38 16.07 21.85
C ASP A 740 4.56 14.77 21.72
N LEU A 741 4.87 13.79 22.57
CA LEU A 741 4.13 12.54 22.67
C LEU A 741 3.52 12.43 24.06
N VAL A 742 2.29 11.98 24.14
CA VAL A 742 1.54 11.81 25.40
C VAL A 742 0.98 10.40 25.46
N LYS A 743 0.96 9.83 26.65
CA LYS A 743 0.38 8.51 26.91
C LYS A 743 -1.13 8.49 26.66
N GLY A 744 -1.63 7.41 26.02
CA GLY A 744 -3.04 7.18 25.74
C GLY A 744 -3.54 7.87 24.48
N LEU A 745 -2.67 8.32 23.59
CA LEU A 745 -3.07 8.76 22.25
C LEU A 745 -3.39 7.55 21.38
N ARG A 746 -4.56 7.58 20.76
CA ARG A 746 -4.98 6.56 19.81
C ARG A 746 -4.09 6.56 18.57
N LEU A 747 -3.57 5.40 18.19
CA LEU A 747 -2.77 5.25 16.97
C LEU A 747 -3.61 5.56 15.73
N PRO A 748 -3.00 6.17 14.68
CA PRO A 748 -3.69 6.59 13.47
C PRO A 748 -4.07 5.39 12.59
N LEU A 749 -5.09 5.57 11.74
CA LEU A 749 -5.57 4.60 10.74
C LEU A 749 -6.05 3.26 11.33
N VAL A 750 -6.30 3.21 12.63
CA VAL A 750 -6.75 2.03 13.38
C VAL A 750 -8.23 2.15 13.72
N PRO A 751 -9.11 1.37 13.06
CA PRO A 751 -10.49 1.26 13.50
C PRO A 751 -10.56 0.42 14.80
N GLN A 752 -11.23 0.92 15.84
CA GLN A 752 -11.35 0.19 17.11
C GLN A 752 -12.22 -1.07 17.01
N SER A 753 -13.03 -1.19 16.00
CA SER A 753 -13.84 -2.38 15.73
C SER A 753 -13.93 -2.65 14.24
N LYS A 754 -13.84 -3.91 13.87
CA LYS A 754 -14.06 -4.36 12.50
C LYS A 754 -14.80 -5.68 12.52
N GLY A 755 -15.71 -5.89 11.58
CA GLY A 755 -16.42 -7.14 11.51
C GLY A 755 -17.08 -7.38 10.18
N SER A 756 -17.36 -8.63 9.89
CA SER A 756 -18.13 -9.05 8.73
C SER A 756 -19.10 -10.16 9.11
N ALA A 757 -20.21 -10.21 8.41
CA ALA A 757 -21.17 -11.29 8.55
C ALA A 757 -21.78 -11.62 7.19
N TRP A 758 -22.09 -12.88 6.97
CA TRP A 758 -22.74 -13.32 5.75
C TRP A 758 -23.69 -14.48 6.00
N ILE A 759 -24.69 -14.58 5.16
CA ILE A 759 -25.62 -15.70 5.12
C ILE A 759 -25.82 -16.14 3.68
N GLU A 760 -25.79 -17.43 3.46
CA GLU A 760 -25.97 -18.04 2.16
C GLU A 760 -27.03 -19.14 2.23
N TYR A 761 -27.92 -19.16 1.24
CA TYR A 761 -28.87 -20.20 1.02
C TYR A 761 -28.59 -20.87 -0.32
N ARG A 762 -28.55 -22.20 -0.34
CA ARG A 762 -28.38 -23.01 -1.55
C ARG A 762 -29.49 -24.07 -1.65
N GLN A 763 -29.97 -24.29 -2.85
CA GLN A 763 -31.01 -25.28 -3.08
C GLN A 763 -30.88 -25.91 -4.47
N PRO A 764 -31.00 -27.26 -4.59
CA PRO A 764 -31.14 -27.91 -5.90
C PRO A 764 -32.31 -27.32 -6.69
N THR A 765 -32.11 -27.09 -7.97
CA THR A 765 -33.11 -26.53 -8.87
C THR A 765 -33.14 -27.27 -10.21
N GLN A 766 -34.27 -27.30 -10.86
CA GLN A 766 -34.45 -27.84 -12.22
C GLN A 766 -34.32 -26.77 -13.32
N LEU A 767 -34.02 -25.53 -12.93
CA LEU A 767 -33.78 -24.46 -13.89
C LEU A 767 -32.52 -24.75 -14.72
N PHE A 768 -32.69 -24.85 -16.02
CA PHE A 768 -31.65 -25.18 -17.01
C PHE A 768 -30.98 -26.57 -16.81
N GLY A 769 -31.63 -27.51 -16.16
CA GLY A 769 -31.15 -28.85 -15.85
C GLY A 769 -31.06 -29.13 -14.35
N ASN A 770 -30.30 -30.16 -13.95
CA ASN A 770 -30.02 -30.42 -12.52
C ASN A 770 -28.90 -29.48 -12.06
N ASN A 771 -29.27 -28.37 -11.45
CA ASN A 771 -28.36 -27.31 -11.04
C ASN A 771 -28.60 -26.91 -9.58
N GLU A 772 -27.84 -25.98 -9.05
CA GLU A 772 -28.02 -25.42 -7.72
C GLU A 772 -28.31 -23.92 -7.83
N PHE A 773 -29.38 -23.46 -7.20
CA PHE A 773 -29.64 -22.03 -6.98
C PHE A 773 -28.96 -21.60 -5.69
N PHE A 774 -28.33 -20.41 -5.67
CA PHE A 774 -27.84 -19.80 -4.45
C PHE A 774 -28.27 -18.34 -4.34
N ILE A 775 -28.38 -17.89 -3.10
CA ILE A 775 -28.46 -16.47 -2.75
C ILE A 775 -27.59 -16.21 -1.52
N ARG A 776 -26.78 -15.15 -1.58
CA ARG A 776 -25.87 -14.73 -0.52
C ARG A 776 -26.01 -13.23 -0.29
N THR A 777 -26.11 -12.83 0.97
CA THR A 777 -25.86 -11.45 1.38
C THR A 777 -24.71 -11.42 2.37
N GLN A 778 -23.88 -10.39 2.24
CA GLN A 778 -22.69 -10.20 3.08
C GLN A 778 -22.54 -8.74 3.45
N TRP A 779 -22.06 -8.50 4.66
CA TRP A 779 -21.93 -7.19 5.24
C TRP A 779 -20.59 -7.06 5.94
N SER A 780 -19.91 -5.92 5.76
CA SER A 780 -18.69 -5.59 6.49
C SER A 780 -18.87 -4.25 7.18
N HIS A 781 -18.44 -4.17 8.43
CA HIS A 781 -18.43 -2.95 9.25
C HIS A 781 -17.01 -2.59 9.63
N THR A 782 -16.65 -1.34 9.48
CA THR A 782 -15.38 -0.76 9.96
C THR A 782 -15.71 0.43 10.86
N GLY A 783 -15.17 0.42 12.07
CA GLY A 783 -15.31 1.51 13.04
C GLY A 783 -14.60 2.78 12.58
N ASP A 784 -14.76 3.85 13.33
CA ASP A 784 -14.09 5.10 13.07
C ASP A 784 -12.57 5.02 13.27
N SER A 785 -11.83 5.81 12.51
CA SER A 785 -10.37 5.92 12.59
C SER A 785 -9.92 7.39 12.53
N LEU A 786 -8.68 7.63 12.92
CA LEU A 786 -8.01 8.93 12.82
C LEU A 786 -6.97 8.85 11.71
N ASN A 787 -6.75 9.92 10.97
CA ASN A 787 -5.77 9.92 9.86
C ASN A 787 -4.32 10.00 10.33
N ILE A 788 -4.05 10.76 11.41
CA ILE A 788 -2.72 10.95 12.01
C ILE A 788 -2.81 10.87 13.54
N LEU A 789 -1.65 10.71 14.19
CA LEU A 789 -1.53 10.89 15.64
C LEU A 789 -1.94 12.32 15.99
N GLU A 790 -2.48 12.55 17.20
CA GLU A 790 -2.85 13.89 17.63
C GLU A 790 -1.64 14.84 17.53
N PRO A 791 -1.74 15.92 16.74
CA PRO A 791 -0.60 16.81 16.52
C PRO A 791 -0.29 17.59 17.82
N ARG A 792 0.95 17.44 18.27
CA ARG A 792 1.54 18.19 19.39
C ARG A 792 2.99 18.47 19.05
N GLY A 793 3.45 19.71 19.23
CA GLY A 793 4.84 20.06 18.98
C GLY A 793 5.38 19.55 17.63
N LEU A 794 6.29 18.60 17.68
CA LEU A 794 6.93 18.00 16.50
C LEU A 794 6.09 16.97 15.75
N THR A 795 5.00 16.46 16.35
CA THR A 795 4.12 15.55 15.63
C THR A 795 3.36 16.35 14.58
N HIS A 796 3.44 15.93 13.40
CA HIS A 796 2.97 16.43 12.12
C HIS A 796 2.04 17.69 12.15
N PRO A 797 2.34 18.74 11.39
CA PRO A 797 1.55 19.99 11.37
C PRO A 797 0.17 19.83 10.72
N ASN A 798 -0.18 18.65 10.18
CA ASN A 798 -1.49 18.40 9.59
C ASN A 798 -2.57 18.28 10.65
N PRO A 799 -3.81 18.71 10.36
CA PRO A 799 -4.93 18.50 11.25
C PRO A 799 -5.29 17.03 11.34
N GLN A 800 -5.64 16.60 12.55
CA GLN A 800 -6.23 15.30 12.76
C GLN A 800 -7.67 15.30 12.23
N PHE A 801 -7.98 14.37 11.33
CA PHE A 801 -9.32 14.11 10.85
C PHE A 801 -9.81 12.75 11.33
N LYS A 802 -11.08 12.69 11.61
CA LYS A 802 -11.77 11.46 11.92
C LYS A 802 -12.51 10.98 10.65
N SER A 803 -12.22 9.76 10.22
CA SER A 803 -13.07 9.02 9.29
C SER A 803 -14.18 8.34 10.07
N ASP A 804 -15.43 8.57 9.71
CA ASP A 804 -16.57 7.98 10.39
C ASP A 804 -16.70 6.48 10.12
N ALA A 805 -17.34 5.76 11.04
CA ALA A 805 -17.63 4.34 10.87
C ALA A 805 -18.59 4.11 9.71
N TYR A 806 -18.36 3.05 8.94
CA TYR A 806 -19.18 2.70 7.77
C TYR A 806 -19.53 1.22 7.72
N THR A 807 -20.59 0.91 6.95
CA THR A 807 -21.04 -0.48 6.73
C THR A 807 -21.39 -0.70 5.26
N ILE A 808 -20.67 -1.59 4.61
CA ILE A 808 -20.89 -1.96 3.21
C ILE A 808 -21.57 -3.32 3.14
N GLY A 809 -22.65 -3.41 2.37
CA GLY A 809 -23.38 -4.65 2.13
C GLY A 809 -23.45 -5.02 0.66
N ASP A 810 -23.37 -6.31 0.36
CA ASP A 810 -23.47 -6.84 -0.99
C ASP A 810 -24.54 -7.94 -1.04
N LEU A 811 -25.17 -8.11 -2.20
CA LEU A 811 -26.14 -9.15 -2.49
C LEU A 811 -25.76 -9.85 -3.80
N ARG A 812 -25.75 -11.17 -3.79
CA ARG A 812 -25.49 -12.01 -4.97
C ARG A 812 -26.47 -13.17 -5.03
N ALA A 813 -27.00 -13.48 -6.22
CA ALA A 813 -27.84 -14.64 -6.45
C ALA A 813 -27.54 -15.25 -7.83
N GLY A 814 -27.58 -16.57 -7.92
CA GLY A 814 -27.20 -17.21 -9.16
C GLY A 814 -27.56 -18.69 -9.25
N ILE A 815 -27.16 -19.30 -10.35
CA ILE A 815 -27.30 -20.71 -10.64
C ILE A 815 -25.92 -21.26 -10.96
N VAL A 816 -25.60 -22.37 -10.31
CA VAL A 816 -24.41 -23.17 -10.52
C VAL A 816 -24.76 -24.45 -11.20
N GLY A 817 -24.25 -24.67 -12.40
CA GLY A 817 -24.33 -25.95 -13.13
C GLY A 817 -23.05 -26.76 -12.87
N ASN A 818 -22.94 -27.93 -13.56
CA ASN A 818 -21.77 -28.79 -13.38
C ASN A 818 -20.47 -28.15 -13.82
N ASP A 819 -20.53 -27.34 -14.90
CA ASP A 819 -19.36 -26.74 -15.54
C ASP A 819 -19.54 -25.25 -15.89
N TRP A 820 -20.56 -24.61 -15.34
CA TRP A 820 -20.86 -23.19 -15.55
C TRP A 820 -21.55 -22.57 -14.33
N GLN A 821 -21.42 -21.26 -14.22
CA GLN A 821 -22.13 -20.45 -13.24
C GLN A 821 -22.60 -19.15 -13.89
N VAL A 822 -23.80 -18.72 -13.54
CA VAL A 822 -24.29 -17.35 -13.83
C VAL A 822 -24.80 -16.76 -12.53
N ASP A 823 -24.39 -15.56 -12.23
CA ASP A 823 -24.91 -14.83 -11.08
C ASP A 823 -25.14 -13.35 -11.41
N VAL A 824 -26.12 -12.78 -10.75
CA VAL A 824 -26.41 -11.35 -10.70
C VAL A 824 -26.06 -10.83 -9.32
N PHE A 825 -25.58 -9.60 -9.23
CA PHE A 825 -25.15 -9.06 -7.95
C PHE A 825 -25.39 -7.55 -7.85
N ILE A 826 -25.40 -7.09 -6.61
CA ILE A 826 -25.38 -5.68 -6.23
C ILE A 826 -24.25 -5.53 -5.24
N ASN A 827 -23.23 -4.75 -5.58
CA ASN A 827 -22.17 -4.31 -4.68
C ASN A 827 -22.58 -2.99 -4.04
N ASN A 828 -22.20 -2.80 -2.78
CA ASN A 828 -22.53 -1.59 -2.02
C ASN A 828 -24.06 -1.30 -2.04
N LEU A 829 -24.85 -2.26 -1.55
CA LEU A 829 -26.31 -2.24 -1.57
C LEU A 829 -26.93 -0.95 -0.98
N ALA A 830 -26.30 -0.41 0.07
CA ALA A 830 -26.74 0.81 0.76
C ALA A 830 -26.27 2.09 0.07
N ASP A 831 -25.39 2.00 -0.93
CA ASP A 831 -24.72 3.15 -1.57
C ASP A 831 -23.91 4.00 -0.60
N GLU A 832 -23.20 3.34 0.31
CA GLU A 832 -22.38 3.95 1.35
C GLU A 832 -21.13 4.61 0.76
N ARG A 833 -20.79 5.80 1.24
CA ARG A 833 -19.52 6.48 0.96
C ARG A 833 -18.54 6.19 2.09
N ALA A 834 -17.90 5.04 2.03
CA ALA A 834 -16.90 4.61 3.01
C ALA A 834 -15.61 5.40 2.83
N THR A 835 -15.36 6.35 3.73
CA THR A 835 -14.10 7.12 3.73
C THR A 835 -13.02 6.32 4.44
N TYR A 836 -12.06 5.79 3.67
CA TYR A 836 -10.95 5.00 4.20
C TYR A 836 -9.96 5.82 5.00
N THR A 837 -9.63 6.99 4.48
CA THR A 837 -8.80 7.99 5.15
C THR A 837 -9.05 9.37 4.55
N VAL A 838 -8.70 10.39 5.30
CA VAL A 838 -8.74 11.79 4.86
C VAL A 838 -7.34 12.34 4.91
N GLN A 839 -6.91 12.93 3.82
CA GLN A 839 -5.66 13.70 3.79
C GLN A 839 -6.01 15.19 3.64
N ALA A 840 -5.26 16.04 4.30
CA ALA A 840 -5.18 17.44 3.98
C ALA A 840 -3.75 17.73 3.54
N ASN A 841 -3.60 18.52 2.50
CA ASN A 841 -2.28 19.02 2.16
C ASN A 841 -1.79 19.89 3.32
N LEU A 842 -0.56 19.66 3.79
CA LEU A 842 0.11 20.35 4.88
C LEU A 842 -0.06 21.87 4.82
N PHE A 843 -0.05 22.38 3.63
CA PHE A 843 -0.02 23.83 3.33
C PHE A 843 -1.41 24.44 3.17
N GLU A 844 -2.36 23.69 2.71
CA GLU A 844 -3.78 24.10 2.67
C GLU A 844 -4.33 24.28 4.09
N TRP A 845 -3.85 23.47 5.04
CA TRP A 845 -4.26 23.56 6.43
C TRP A 845 -3.67 24.76 7.17
N ALA A 846 -2.39 25.10 6.96
CA ALA A 846 -1.79 26.25 7.62
C ALA A 846 -2.48 27.55 7.23
N ALA A 847 -2.98 27.67 6.00
CA ALA A 847 -3.81 28.81 5.57
C ALA A 847 -5.18 28.83 6.29
N ALA A 848 -5.68 27.68 6.71
CA ALA A 848 -6.99 27.49 7.30
C ALA A 848 -7.04 27.62 8.83
N GLN A 849 -5.90 27.50 9.52
CA GLN A 849 -5.83 27.60 11.00
C GLN A 849 -6.33 28.94 11.57
N THR A 850 -6.32 29.99 10.77
CA THR A 850 -6.64 31.35 11.24
C THR A 850 -8.13 31.66 11.32
N ALA A 851 -9.01 30.72 10.97
CA ALA A 851 -10.45 31.01 10.92
C ALA A 851 -11.31 29.85 11.48
N GLU A 852 -11.73 29.97 12.74
CA GLU A 852 -12.72 29.06 13.34
C GLU A 852 -14.00 28.97 12.47
N GLY A 853 -14.42 27.76 12.13
CA GLY A 853 -15.73 27.46 11.55
C GLY A 853 -15.79 27.40 10.02
N ARG A 854 -14.68 27.22 9.32
CA ARG A 854 -14.67 27.17 7.85
C ARG A 854 -14.46 25.79 7.28
N PRO A 855 -15.05 25.52 6.11
CA PRO A 855 -14.80 24.30 5.38
C PRO A 855 -13.35 24.29 4.85
N HIS A 856 -12.68 23.17 5.06
CA HIS A 856 -11.33 22.92 4.56
C HIS A 856 -11.43 21.92 3.43
N HIS A 857 -10.84 22.21 2.30
CA HIS A 857 -10.70 21.24 1.23
C HIS A 857 -9.95 20.01 1.73
N ARG A 858 -10.45 18.82 1.40
CA ARG A 858 -9.94 17.54 1.89
C ARG A 858 -9.91 16.54 0.75
N THR A 859 -8.89 15.74 0.75
CA THR A 859 -8.83 14.55 -0.09
C THR A 859 -9.37 13.37 0.70
N ALA A 860 -10.62 12.99 0.47
CA ALA A 860 -11.27 11.86 1.12
C ALA A 860 -11.24 10.64 0.19
N PHE A 861 -10.40 9.65 0.52
CA PHE A 861 -10.30 8.39 -0.22
C PHE A 861 -11.52 7.53 0.07
N VAL A 862 -12.19 7.06 -0.99
CA VAL A 862 -13.55 6.50 -0.91
C VAL A 862 -13.69 5.21 -1.72
N ASN A 863 -14.62 4.36 -1.31
CA ASN A 863 -15.02 3.17 -2.06
C ASN A 863 -15.85 3.53 -3.31
N ARG A 864 -16.00 2.57 -4.19
CA ARG A 864 -16.91 2.67 -5.34
C ARG A 864 -18.37 2.80 -4.89
N PRO A 865 -19.21 3.58 -5.62
CA PRO A 865 -20.65 3.67 -5.38
C PRO A 865 -21.34 2.31 -5.65
N ARG A 866 -22.68 2.27 -5.49
CA ARG A 866 -23.47 1.08 -5.76
C ARG A 866 -23.42 0.67 -7.23
N GLU A 867 -23.07 -0.60 -7.47
CA GLU A 867 -23.00 -1.19 -8.80
C GLU A 867 -23.89 -2.44 -8.90
N PHE A 868 -24.49 -2.63 -10.08
CA PHE A 868 -25.25 -3.83 -10.46
C PHE A 868 -24.46 -4.59 -11.50
N GLY A 869 -24.39 -5.90 -11.41
CA GLY A 869 -23.60 -6.66 -12.37
C GLY A 869 -24.12 -8.08 -12.64
N VAL A 870 -23.54 -8.65 -13.68
CA VAL A 870 -23.76 -10.04 -14.09
C VAL A 870 -22.40 -10.68 -14.32
N ARG A 871 -22.22 -11.89 -13.80
CA ARG A 871 -21.02 -12.72 -14.01
C ARG A 871 -21.41 -14.03 -14.67
N TYR A 872 -20.56 -14.49 -15.58
CA TYR A 872 -20.64 -15.80 -16.20
C TYR A 872 -19.28 -16.50 -16.13
N MET A 873 -19.27 -17.70 -15.58
CA MET A 873 -18.09 -18.58 -15.57
C MET A 873 -18.41 -19.88 -16.33
N LYS A 874 -17.44 -20.36 -17.08
CA LYS A 874 -17.49 -21.65 -17.76
C LYS A 874 -16.17 -22.39 -17.57
N ARG A 875 -16.29 -23.68 -17.22
CA ARG A 875 -15.15 -24.59 -17.08
C ARG A 875 -15.26 -25.70 -18.12
N TRP A 876 -14.13 -26.07 -18.70
CA TRP A 876 -13.99 -27.24 -19.58
C TRP A 876 -12.83 -28.09 -19.05
N GLY A 877 -12.95 -29.40 -19.26
CA GLY A 877 -12.02 -30.40 -18.75
C GLY A 877 -12.71 -31.37 -17.82
N ASN A 878 -12.01 -32.45 -17.47
CA ASN A 878 -12.57 -33.54 -16.64
C ASN A 878 -12.41 -33.19 -15.15
#